data_84c8eb71938bb2a83cb3d7c83ff0f711
#
_entry.id   84c8eb71938bb2a83cb3d7c83ff0f711
#
_cell.length_a   1.000
_cell.length_b   1.000
_cell.length_c   1.000
_cell.angle_alpha   90.00
_cell.angle_beta   90.00
_cell.angle_gamma   90.00
#
_symmetry.space_group_name_H-M   'P 1'
#
loop_
_entity.id
_entity.type
_entity.pdbx_description
1 polymer ?
#
loop_
_entity_poly.entity_id
_entity_poly.type
_entity_poly.pdbx_seq_one_letter_code
_entity_poly.pdbx_strand_id
1 'polypeptide(L)'
;MQEVAKISAKNTAANLGDILFTVQSPRMIYRGQVLEAAGGRNCTLTCKRASEHWRAILPRMKLCPVVTVLLLALVPVLPLNARVVRVETVTRTDVLGGKQFGDAGGYERITGRVYFSLAVANSHNRRIVDLGNAVNLKNGGVEFSADFIAVRPKDALKGNGSLLLEVPNRGRGRIIGLVDGGDWDLANDAGDAWLLRNGFTIVSLGWQWDAAGEGALRFSAPIAKENGKTITGLLRGDLMPSLVMPEIPLGHLILGNIGGAEYPVSAPDDPRNVLTVRDSRAGPRTVIPRTEWKFAHAVDGKLTPSDRHIHLNSGFQPGKIYEYVYVVADPVVAGGGFAAIRDFASYAKHAPDAVTPAARVYGEGISQNGRFLRDFLYQGFNADEEGRIALDGVLAHVAGAGRGSFNYRFAQPSRDAQPTSSVFFPTDIFPFTDRPEKDPVTGETGGLLDRAAADKVVPKIFFSNTSYEYWGRAAALIHVTTDGKHDAPISDNVRIYHFTGLQHFSGPFPPEKGKGDLLGQQPQSPLPVKYFWRAMIANMDAWVRSNTLPPPSSYPKIAEGTLVPLGDYSFPAIPGVNRPQEANEAWHLDFGPNWRDGILGIQPPKMGEPFPILVPQVDADGNERDGVRLPEITVPLATYASWNLRDPSIGAPDQRVSFELSYLPFPKTTADREKNGDPRKSVAERYADREDYMRRYKNAVDDLAKQRWILPEDRGALVDRGEQEWAEATK
;
A
#
# COMPACT_ATOMS: atom_id res chain seq x y z
N MET A 1 8.67 -38.16 -13.68
CA MET A 1 7.28 -37.93 -14.14
C MET A 1 6.39 -38.69 -13.18
N GLN A 2 5.73 -37.97 -12.28
CA GLN A 2 4.77 -38.55 -11.34
C GLN A 2 3.38 -38.34 -11.94
N GLU A 3 2.73 -39.44 -12.29
CA GLU A 3 1.30 -39.46 -12.60
C GLU A 3 0.51 -39.50 -11.29
N VAL A 4 -0.36 -38.53 -11.10
CA VAL A 4 -1.28 -38.44 -9.97
C VAL A 4 -2.56 -39.18 -10.35
N ALA A 5 -2.79 -40.33 -9.77
CA ALA A 5 -4.08 -41.03 -9.86
C ALA A 5 -5.11 -40.31 -8.99
N LYS A 6 -6.18 -39.78 -9.57
CA LYS A 6 -7.33 -39.24 -8.82
C LYS A 6 -8.24 -40.36 -8.38
N ILE A 7 -8.31 -40.59 -7.07
CA ILE A 7 -9.29 -41.47 -6.44
C ILE A 7 -10.46 -40.60 -5.97
N SER A 8 -11.65 -40.81 -6.52
CA SER A 8 -12.88 -40.16 -6.07
C SER A 8 -13.73 -41.14 -5.27
N ALA A 9 -13.98 -40.84 -4.00
CA ALA A 9 -14.88 -41.60 -3.14
C ALA A 9 -16.20 -40.80 -2.99
N LYS A 10 -17.33 -41.41 -3.32
CA LYS A 10 -18.67 -40.89 -2.98
C LYS A 10 -19.20 -41.65 -1.78
N ASN A 11 -19.42 -40.94 -0.69
CA ASN A 11 -20.14 -41.46 0.48
C ASN A 11 -21.64 -41.19 0.32
N THR A 12 -22.45 -42.24 0.30
CA THR A 12 -23.89 -42.15 0.55
C THR A 12 -24.15 -42.70 1.97
N ALA A 13 -24.68 -41.84 2.83
CA ALA A 13 -25.04 -42.18 4.20
C ALA A 13 -26.25 -43.13 4.19
N ALA A 14 -26.04 -44.38 4.48
CA ALA A 14 -26.90 -45.41 5.02
C ALA A 14 -26.50 -46.78 4.46
N ASN A 15 -25.57 -47.40 5.10
CA ASN A 15 -25.11 -48.82 5.07
C ASN A 15 -23.59 -48.93 4.82
N LEU A 16 -22.87 -49.08 5.89
CA LEU A 16 -21.47 -49.47 5.90
C LEU A 16 -21.36 -50.89 5.32
N GLY A 17 -21.14 -51.03 4.02
CA GLY A 17 -21.03 -52.35 3.42
C GLY A 17 -20.19 -52.45 2.15
N ASP A 18 -20.25 -51.51 1.27
CA ASP A 18 -19.56 -51.62 -0.02
C ASP A 18 -18.78 -50.32 -0.36
N ILE A 19 -17.47 -50.39 -0.61
CA ILE A 19 -16.64 -49.33 -1.12
C ILE A 19 -16.40 -49.59 -2.61
N LEU A 20 -16.87 -48.67 -3.46
CA LEU A 20 -16.72 -48.75 -4.90
C LEU A 20 -15.50 -47.91 -5.33
N PHE A 21 -14.53 -48.55 -5.96
CA PHE A 21 -13.39 -47.85 -6.58
C PHE A 21 -13.54 -47.89 -8.10
N THR A 22 -13.58 -46.75 -8.73
CA THR A 22 -13.54 -46.64 -10.19
C THR A 22 -12.19 -46.06 -10.61
N VAL A 23 -11.41 -46.84 -11.36
CA VAL A 23 -10.13 -46.41 -11.92
C VAL A 23 -10.32 -46.14 -13.40
N GLN A 24 -10.17 -44.93 -13.83
CA GLN A 24 -10.10 -44.56 -15.25
C GLN A 24 -8.64 -44.31 -15.63
N SER A 25 -8.04 -45.27 -16.31
CA SER A 25 -6.80 -45.08 -17.05
C SER A 25 -6.69 -46.08 -18.19
N PRO A 26 -6.34 -45.66 -19.41
CA PRO A 26 -6.28 -46.56 -20.55
C PRO A 26 -4.96 -47.29 -20.75
N ARG A 27 -3.89 -47.05 -19.98
CA ARG A 27 -2.59 -47.75 -20.21
C ARG A 27 -1.77 -47.89 -18.92
N MET A 28 -1.29 -49.12 -18.70
CA MET A 28 -0.33 -49.43 -17.65
C MET A 28 0.92 -50.05 -18.30
N ILE A 29 2.09 -49.54 -17.99
CA ILE A 29 3.37 -50.08 -18.50
C ILE A 29 4.12 -50.72 -17.33
N TYR A 30 4.47 -52.00 -17.47
CA TYR A 30 5.35 -52.72 -16.56
C TYR A 30 6.36 -53.56 -17.34
N ARG A 31 7.64 -53.41 -17.04
CA ARG A 31 8.79 -54.11 -17.63
C ARG A 31 8.90 -54.08 -19.15
N GLY A 32 8.75 -52.91 -19.80
CA GLY A 32 9.08 -52.78 -21.22
C GLY A 32 8.17 -53.46 -22.23
N GLN A 33 7.03 -53.99 -21.80
CA GLN A 33 5.99 -54.53 -22.72
C GLN A 33 4.70 -53.74 -22.56
N VAL A 34 4.13 -53.35 -23.69
CA VAL A 34 2.82 -52.67 -23.77
C VAL A 34 1.75 -53.76 -23.85
N LEU A 35 0.87 -53.81 -22.86
CA LEU A 35 -0.36 -54.59 -22.93
C LEU A 35 -1.51 -53.64 -23.29
N GLU A 36 -2.04 -53.81 -24.47
CA GLU A 36 -3.27 -53.12 -24.90
C GLU A 36 -4.48 -53.97 -24.46
N ALA A 37 -5.34 -53.38 -23.63
CA ALA A 37 -6.64 -53.95 -23.35
C ALA A 37 -7.63 -53.53 -24.43
N ALA A 38 -8.01 -54.47 -25.26
CA ALA A 38 -9.05 -54.23 -26.27
C ALA A 38 -10.44 -54.16 -25.62
N GLY A 39 -11.12 -53.05 -25.87
CA GLY A 39 -12.54 -52.90 -25.60
C GLY A 39 -12.89 -52.18 -24.30
N GLY A 40 -13.46 -51.00 -24.47
CA GLY A 40 -13.92 -50.10 -23.40
C GLY A 40 -15.03 -50.72 -22.52
N ARG A 41 -14.65 -51.42 -21.48
CA ARG A 41 -15.54 -51.76 -20.39
C ARG A 41 -14.87 -51.41 -19.07
N ASN A 42 -15.61 -50.69 -18.23
CA ASN A 42 -15.22 -50.41 -16.86
C ASN A 42 -15.09 -51.73 -16.06
N CYS A 43 -13.93 -52.03 -15.50
CA CYS A 43 -13.75 -53.10 -14.54
C CYS A 43 -14.16 -52.59 -13.15
N THR A 44 -15.25 -53.15 -12.63
CA THR A 44 -15.71 -52.89 -11.26
C THR A 44 -15.25 -54.04 -10.37
N LEU A 45 -14.38 -53.74 -9.41
CA LEU A 45 -13.99 -54.72 -8.37
C LEU A 45 -14.85 -54.49 -7.13
N THR A 46 -15.68 -55.49 -6.80
CA THR A 46 -16.51 -55.46 -5.59
C THR A 46 -15.82 -56.32 -4.51
N CYS A 47 -15.47 -55.72 -3.41
CA CYS A 47 -14.91 -56.41 -2.26
C CYS A 47 -16.03 -56.66 -1.23
N LYS A 48 -16.54 -57.88 -1.20
CA LYS A 48 -17.53 -58.32 -0.17
C LYS A 48 -16.83 -58.70 1.13
N ARG A 49 -17.49 -58.43 2.26
CA ARG A 49 -17.06 -58.68 3.63
C ARG A 49 -16.32 -60.05 3.79
N ALA A 50 -15.07 -59.94 4.29
CA ALA A 50 -14.34 -61.07 4.83
C ALA A 50 -14.07 -60.74 6.33
N SER A 51 -15.12 -60.92 7.16
CA SER A 51 -15.00 -60.68 8.61
C SER A 51 -14.55 -61.89 9.42
N GLU A 52 -14.38 -63.03 8.80
CA GLU A 52 -14.09 -64.27 9.57
C GLU A 52 -12.71 -64.90 9.30
N HIS A 53 -11.99 -64.51 8.25
CA HIS A 53 -10.70 -65.17 7.91
C HIS A 53 -9.44 -64.46 8.48
N TRP A 54 -9.55 -63.34 9.04
CA TRP A 54 -8.37 -62.61 9.54
C TRP A 54 -7.94 -62.91 10.96
N ARG A 55 -8.79 -63.58 11.76
CA ARG A 55 -8.42 -63.99 13.13
C ARG A 55 -7.49 -65.21 13.19
N ALA A 56 -7.34 -65.96 12.12
CA ALA A 56 -6.52 -67.21 12.11
C ALA A 56 -5.06 -66.95 11.64
N ILE A 57 -4.74 -65.81 11.05
CA ILE A 57 -3.41 -65.51 10.44
C ILE A 57 -2.50 -64.65 11.33
N LEU A 58 -3.07 -63.91 12.25
CA LEU A 58 -2.31 -62.97 13.09
C LEU A 58 -1.39 -63.57 14.18
N PRO A 59 -1.54 -64.81 14.67
CA PRO A 59 -0.65 -65.30 15.71
C PRO A 59 0.69 -65.84 15.24
N ARG A 60 0.98 -65.87 13.93
CA ARG A 60 2.24 -66.46 13.42
C ARG A 60 3.19 -65.54 12.64
N MET A 61 2.88 -64.27 12.48
CA MET A 61 3.86 -63.33 11.91
C MET A 61 4.68 -62.70 13.03
N LYS A 62 5.89 -63.25 13.27
CA LYS A 62 6.91 -62.51 13.99
C LYS A 62 7.33 -61.33 13.10
N LEU A 63 6.82 -60.13 13.36
CA LEU A 63 7.32 -58.91 12.71
C LEU A 63 8.79 -58.78 13.03
N CYS A 64 9.63 -58.78 11.99
CA CYS A 64 11.06 -58.46 12.11
C CYS A 64 11.23 -57.06 12.73
N PRO A 65 12.06 -56.88 13.78
CA PRO A 65 12.24 -55.60 14.43
C PRO A 65 12.69 -54.46 13.47
N VAL A 66 13.27 -54.81 12.33
CA VAL A 66 13.65 -53.86 11.27
C VAL A 66 12.43 -53.21 10.59
N VAL A 67 11.31 -53.95 10.43
CA VAL A 67 10.06 -53.44 9.82
C VAL A 67 9.33 -52.50 10.79
N THR A 68 9.43 -52.75 12.09
CA THR A 68 8.83 -51.87 13.12
C THR A 68 9.61 -50.56 13.24
N VAL A 69 10.95 -50.55 13.08
CA VAL A 69 11.77 -49.34 13.06
C VAL A 69 11.55 -48.55 11.78
N LEU A 70 11.33 -49.18 10.63
CA LEU A 70 11.00 -48.48 9.37
C LEU A 70 9.59 -47.89 9.35
N LEU A 71 8.62 -48.47 10.06
CA LEU A 71 7.27 -47.89 10.20
C LEU A 71 7.22 -46.75 11.20
N LEU A 72 8.09 -46.71 12.20
CA LEU A 72 8.23 -45.57 13.13
C LEU A 72 9.05 -44.44 12.55
N ALA A 73 9.89 -44.69 11.52
CA ALA A 73 10.66 -43.64 10.80
C ALA A 73 9.84 -42.91 9.71
N LEU A 74 8.63 -43.40 9.39
CA LEU A 74 7.68 -42.78 8.47
C LEU A 74 6.55 -42.03 9.19
N VAL A 75 6.84 -41.38 10.32
CA VAL A 75 6.00 -40.26 10.76
C VAL A 75 6.22 -39.15 9.71
N PRO A 76 5.21 -38.83 8.88
CA PRO A 76 5.39 -37.69 7.99
C PRO A 76 5.67 -36.50 8.91
N VAL A 77 6.85 -35.90 8.78
CA VAL A 77 7.07 -34.53 9.23
C VAL A 77 6.12 -33.74 8.35
N LEU A 78 4.92 -33.50 8.85
CA LEU A 78 3.99 -32.57 8.18
C LEU A 78 4.78 -31.29 8.01
N PRO A 79 4.90 -30.77 6.77
CA PRO A 79 5.57 -29.51 6.58
C PRO A 79 4.92 -28.49 7.52
N LEU A 80 5.71 -27.80 8.31
CA LEU A 80 5.23 -26.63 9.05
C LEU A 80 4.82 -25.61 7.98
N ASN A 81 3.53 -25.53 7.69
CA ASN A 81 3.01 -24.49 6.80
C ASN A 81 2.92 -23.20 7.61
N ALA A 82 3.29 -22.08 6.99
CA ALA A 82 3.03 -20.76 7.56
C ALA A 82 1.52 -20.62 7.75
N ARG A 83 1.17 -20.23 8.94
CA ARG A 83 -0.23 -20.04 9.28
C ARG A 83 -0.37 -19.11 10.47
N VAL A 84 -1.53 -18.57 10.58
CA VAL A 84 -2.01 -18.09 11.87
C VAL A 84 -2.04 -19.29 12.83
N VAL A 85 -1.19 -19.25 13.85
CA VAL A 85 -1.10 -20.33 14.84
C VAL A 85 -2.00 -20.09 16.04
N ARG A 86 -2.34 -18.82 16.31
CA ARG A 86 -3.23 -18.42 17.40
C ARG A 86 -3.75 -17.01 17.17
N VAL A 87 -5.00 -16.76 17.52
CA VAL A 87 -5.56 -15.43 17.66
C VAL A 87 -5.94 -15.21 19.12
N GLU A 88 -5.44 -14.16 19.70
CA GLU A 88 -5.75 -13.76 21.06
C GLU A 88 -6.67 -12.53 21.02
N THR A 89 -7.89 -12.69 21.49
CA THR A 89 -8.84 -11.59 21.66
C THR A 89 -8.61 -10.92 23.01
N VAL A 90 -8.26 -9.64 23.01
CA VAL A 90 -8.06 -8.82 24.21
C VAL A 90 -9.39 -8.18 24.63
N THR A 91 -10.10 -7.59 23.67
CA THR A 91 -11.44 -7.01 23.92
C THR A 91 -12.42 -7.43 22.84
N ARG A 92 -13.69 -7.50 23.23
CA ARG A 92 -14.83 -7.67 22.33
C ARG A 92 -15.98 -6.83 22.86
N THR A 93 -16.37 -5.81 22.10
CA THR A 93 -17.38 -4.83 22.50
C THR A 93 -18.35 -4.56 21.36
N ASP A 94 -19.53 -4.14 21.72
CA ASP A 94 -20.52 -3.68 20.73
C ASP A 94 -20.10 -2.34 20.14
N VAL A 95 -20.19 -2.19 18.84
CA VAL A 95 -19.95 -0.90 18.17
C VAL A 95 -21.06 0.07 18.57
N LEU A 96 -20.68 1.26 19.05
CA LEU A 96 -21.60 2.34 19.47
C LEU A 96 -22.78 1.85 20.30
N GLY A 97 -22.50 1.03 21.34
CA GLY A 97 -23.53 0.55 22.26
C GLY A 97 -24.57 -0.39 21.65
N GLY A 98 -24.25 -1.06 20.54
CA GLY A 98 -25.15 -2.01 19.85
C GLY A 98 -26.08 -1.36 18.81
N LYS A 99 -25.72 -0.16 18.34
CA LYS A 99 -26.40 0.52 17.22
C LYS A 99 -26.58 -0.45 16.03
N GLN A 100 -27.76 -0.37 15.40
CA GLN A 100 -28.06 -1.16 14.21
C GLN A 100 -27.69 -0.39 12.93
N PHE A 101 -27.12 -1.08 11.96
CA PHE A 101 -26.65 -0.51 10.70
C PHE A 101 -27.38 -1.18 9.51
N GLY A 102 -28.57 -0.69 9.22
CA GLY A 102 -29.41 -1.23 8.15
C GLY A 102 -29.66 -2.75 8.31
N ASP A 103 -29.68 -3.48 7.22
CA ASP A 103 -29.91 -4.93 7.19
C ASP A 103 -28.76 -5.74 7.79
N ALA A 104 -27.55 -5.17 7.84
CA ALA A 104 -26.38 -5.80 8.46
C ALA A 104 -26.50 -5.93 9.98
N GLY A 105 -27.39 -5.16 10.61
CA GLY A 105 -27.66 -5.25 12.05
C GLY A 105 -26.58 -4.63 12.92
N GLY A 106 -26.42 -5.16 14.13
CA GLY A 106 -25.39 -4.71 15.08
C GLY A 106 -24.02 -5.24 14.69
N TYR A 107 -22.99 -4.45 15.04
CA TYR A 107 -21.57 -4.79 14.84
C TYR A 107 -20.86 -4.99 16.16
N GLU A 108 -19.81 -5.79 16.12
CA GLU A 108 -18.85 -5.91 17.22
C GLU A 108 -17.46 -5.44 16.78
N ARG A 109 -16.74 -4.86 17.72
CA ARG A 109 -15.35 -4.47 17.61
C ARG A 109 -14.50 -5.42 18.43
N ILE A 110 -13.50 -6.03 17.80
CA ILE A 110 -12.59 -6.99 18.40
C ILE A 110 -11.19 -6.41 18.31
N THR A 111 -10.46 -6.38 19.43
CA THR A 111 -9.04 -6.05 19.45
C THR A 111 -8.25 -7.23 19.95
N GLY A 112 -7.02 -7.37 19.50
CA GLY A 112 -6.19 -8.48 19.96
C GLY A 112 -4.87 -8.59 19.22
N ARG A 113 -4.33 -9.82 19.26
CA ARG A 113 -3.06 -10.14 18.64
C ARG A 113 -3.15 -11.46 17.87
N VAL A 114 -2.62 -11.45 16.66
CA VAL A 114 -2.48 -12.64 15.81
C VAL A 114 -1.03 -13.11 15.89
N TYR A 115 -0.85 -14.40 16.09
CA TYR A 115 0.46 -15.07 16.11
C TYR A 115 0.62 -15.92 14.86
N PHE A 116 1.80 -15.85 14.28
CA PHE A 116 2.14 -16.51 13.02
C PHE A 116 3.40 -17.35 13.17
N SER A 117 3.53 -18.36 12.32
CA SER A 117 4.77 -19.12 12.17
C SER A 117 5.08 -19.31 10.68
N LEU A 118 6.26 -18.88 10.24
CA LEU A 118 6.73 -18.98 8.85
C LEU A 118 7.69 -20.15 8.69
N ALA A 119 7.43 -21.02 7.73
CA ALA A 119 8.37 -22.08 7.35
C ALA A 119 9.49 -21.51 6.47
N VAL A 120 10.72 -21.52 6.97
CA VAL A 120 11.88 -20.98 6.24
C VAL A 120 12.13 -21.71 4.91
N ALA A 121 11.84 -23.00 4.85
CA ALA A 121 12.03 -23.82 3.66
C ALA A 121 10.96 -23.63 2.58
N ASN A 122 9.86 -22.92 2.89
CA ASN A 122 8.79 -22.69 1.93
C ASN A 122 9.23 -21.67 0.86
N SER A 123 8.96 -21.99 -0.41
CA SER A 123 9.38 -21.15 -1.54
C SER A 123 8.78 -19.73 -1.51
N HIS A 124 7.56 -19.58 -0.98
CA HIS A 124 6.88 -18.28 -0.88
C HIS A 124 7.41 -17.40 0.27
N ASN A 125 8.26 -17.94 1.16
CA ASN A 125 8.90 -17.18 2.25
C ASN A 125 10.36 -16.81 1.97
N ARG A 126 11.01 -17.45 0.99
CA ARG A 126 12.46 -17.28 0.72
C ARG A 126 12.89 -15.85 0.39
N ARG A 127 11.92 -14.98 0.04
CA ARG A 127 12.18 -13.58 -0.26
C ARG A 127 12.21 -12.68 0.98
N ILE A 128 11.77 -13.18 2.13
CA ILE A 128 11.86 -12.43 3.38
C ILE A 128 13.33 -12.35 3.78
N VAL A 129 13.83 -11.11 3.75
CA VAL A 129 15.25 -10.83 4.05
C VAL A 129 15.56 -11.25 5.47
N ASP A 130 16.68 -11.97 5.62
CA ASP A 130 17.18 -12.48 6.91
C ASP A 130 16.26 -13.46 7.65
N LEU A 131 15.22 -14.02 7.02
CA LEU A 131 14.32 -14.97 7.70
C LEU A 131 15.07 -16.16 8.30
N GLY A 132 16.04 -16.73 7.58
CA GLY A 132 16.88 -17.84 8.04
C GLY A 132 17.88 -17.44 9.14
N ASN A 133 18.09 -16.15 9.36
CA ASN A 133 18.97 -15.58 10.38
C ASN A 133 18.21 -15.14 11.65
N ALA A 134 16.89 -15.34 11.70
CA ALA A 134 16.06 -14.94 12.85
C ALA A 134 16.51 -15.64 14.14
N VAL A 135 16.70 -14.86 15.23
CA VAL A 135 17.20 -15.39 16.50
C VAL A 135 16.27 -16.41 17.17
N ASN A 136 15.00 -16.43 16.78
CA ASN A 136 13.99 -17.36 17.29
C ASN A 136 13.67 -18.49 16.30
N LEU A 137 14.50 -18.69 15.27
CA LEU A 137 14.36 -19.83 14.36
C LEU A 137 14.44 -21.15 15.14
N LYS A 138 13.35 -21.92 15.10
CA LYS A 138 13.25 -23.21 15.79
C LYS A 138 12.46 -24.19 14.95
N ASN A 139 12.98 -25.41 14.80
CA ASN A 139 12.36 -26.49 14.02
C ASN A 139 11.97 -26.08 12.59
N GLY A 140 12.75 -25.20 11.96
CA GLY A 140 12.51 -24.69 10.60
C GLY A 140 11.43 -23.60 10.51
N GLY A 141 10.88 -23.13 11.62
CA GLY A 141 9.88 -22.08 11.70
C GLY A 141 10.36 -20.84 12.45
N VAL A 142 9.88 -19.67 12.02
CA VAL A 142 10.12 -18.37 12.66
C VAL A 142 8.77 -17.81 13.10
N GLU A 143 8.63 -17.52 14.39
CA GLU A 143 7.40 -16.97 14.97
C GLU A 143 7.46 -15.45 15.05
N PHE A 144 6.31 -14.82 14.86
CA PHE A 144 6.09 -13.38 15.00
C PHE A 144 4.63 -13.09 15.33
N SER A 145 4.27 -11.84 15.62
CA SER A 145 2.89 -11.47 15.93
C SER A 145 2.53 -10.07 15.42
N ALA A 146 1.24 -9.83 15.28
CA ALA A 146 0.70 -8.54 14.87
C ALA A 146 -0.52 -8.17 15.71
N ASP A 147 -0.62 -6.91 16.12
CA ASP A 147 -1.83 -6.36 16.73
C ASP A 147 -2.90 -6.17 15.65
N PHE A 148 -4.17 -6.34 16.01
CA PHE A 148 -5.27 -6.10 15.08
C PHE A 148 -6.47 -5.45 15.73
N ILE A 149 -7.24 -4.75 14.92
CA ILE A 149 -8.61 -4.33 15.20
C ILE A 149 -9.50 -4.89 14.09
N ALA A 150 -10.57 -5.57 14.48
CA ALA A 150 -11.58 -6.05 13.56
C ALA A 150 -12.94 -5.48 13.92
N VAL A 151 -13.70 -5.09 12.92
CA VAL A 151 -15.09 -4.65 13.03
C VAL A 151 -15.92 -5.50 12.08
N ARG A 152 -16.89 -6.24 12.61
CA ARG A 152 -17.69 -7.18 11.82
C ARG A 152 -19.14 -7.23 12.26
N PRO A 153 -20.07 -7.65 11.39
CA PRO A 153 -21.43 -7.96 11.80
C PRO A 153 -21.44 -9.00 12.93
N LYS A 154 -22.25 -8.79 13.97
CA LYS A 154 -22.43 -9.78 15.06
C LYS A 154 -23.03 -11.08 14.54
N ASP A 155 -23.96 -10.96 13.61
CA ASP A 155 -24.48 -12.06 12.83
C ASP A 155 -23.76 -12.14 11.48
N ALA A 156 -22.86 -13.10 11.34
CA ALA A 156 -22.06 -13.26 10.12
C ALA A 156 -22.92 -13.47 8.85
N LEU A 157 -24.13 -13.99 8.98
CA LEU A 157 -25.05 -14.21 7.85
C LEU A 157 -25.64 -12.89 7.31
N LYS A 158 -25.59 -11.80 8.08
CA LYS A 158 -26.02 -10.46 7.68
C LYS A 158 -24.89 -9.65 7.04
N GLY A 159 -23.66 -10.13 7.09
CA GLY A 159 -22.54 -9.56 6.35
C GLY A 159 -22.62 -9.87 4.86
N ASN A 160 -21.95 -9.07 4.04
CA ASN A 160 -21.86 -9.29 2.59
C ASN A 160 -20.82 -10.36 2.18
N GLY A 161 -20.10 -10.92 3.15
CA GLY A 161 -19.05 -11.94 2.95
C GLY A 161 -17.71 -11.37 2.45
N SER A 162 -17.57 -10.06 2.36
CA SER A 162 -16.35 -9.38 1.94
C SER A 162 -15.63 -8.76 3.14
N LEU A 163 -14.33 -8.97 3.22
CA LEU A 163 -13.44 -8.39 4.23
C LEU A 163 -12.51 -7.37 3.58
N LEU A 164 -12.54 -6.14 4.08
CA LEU A 164 -11.55 -5.11 3.78
C LEU A 164 -10.39 -5.29 4.76
N LEU A 165 -9.27 -5.82 4.27
CA LEU A 165 -8.03 -5.94 5.03
C LEU A 165 -7.19 -4.70 4.80
N GLU A 166 -7.35 -3.75 5.70
CA GLU A 166 -6.58 -2.52 5.68
C GLU A 166 -5.15 -2.76 6.16
N VAL A 167 -4.20 -2.27 5.41
CA VAL A 167 -2.80 -2.15 5.80
C VAL A 167 -2.66 -0.80 6.50
N PRO A 168 -2.58 -0.71 7.85
CA PRO A 168 -2.68 0.57 8.57
C PRO A 168 -1.44 1.44 8.40
N ASN A 169 -1.65 2.74 8.17
CA ASN A 169 -0.59 3.71 7.96
C ASN A 169 0.06 4.11 9.30
N ARG A 170 1.32 3.71 9.50
CA ARG A 170 2.05 3.90 10.75
C ARG A 170 1.28 3.42 11.98
N GLY A 171 0.64 2.25 11.82
CA GLY A 171 -0.12 1.59 12.87
C GLY A 171 -1.53 2.13 13.09
N ARG A 172 -2.05 3.02 12.23
CA ARG A 172 -3.43 3.54 12.34
C ARG A 172 -4.19 3.33 11.03
N GLY A 173 -5.41 2.82 11.15
CA GLY A 173 -6.33 2.70 10.03
C GLY A 173 -6.75 4.06 9.47
N ARG A 174 -7.18 4.09 8.23
CA ARG A 174 -7.63 5.30 7.53
C ARG A 174 -8.98 5.13 6.86
N ILE A 175 -9.33 3.88 6.49
CA ILE A 175 -10.47 3.61 5.61
C ILE A 175 -11.79 4.12 6.19
N ILE A 176 -12.07 3.90 7.47
CA ILE A 176 -13.31 4.33 8.09
C ILE A 176 -13.41 5.86 8.08
N GLY A 177 -12.35 6.56 8.51
CA GLY A 177 -12.33 8.02 8.50
C GLY A 177 -12.47 8.62 7.09
N LEU A 178 -11.83 8.01 6.09
CA LEU A 178 -11.82 8.50 4.73
C LEU A 178 -13.09 8.16 3.94
N VAL A 179 -13.72 7.03 4.24
CA VAL A 179 -14.94 6.54 3.55
C VAL A 179 -16.21 6.99 4.26
N ASP A 180 -16.27 6.87 5.58
CA ASP A 180 -17.47 7.14 6.38
C ASP A 180 -17.42 8.46 7.15
N GLY A 181 -16.19 9.00 7.37
CA GLY A 181 -15.99 10.23 8.16
C GLY A 181 -16.01 9.99 9.67
N GLY A 182 -15.94 8.73 10.11
CA GLY A 182 -15.93 8.34 11.52
C GLY A 182 -14.53 8.15 12.10
N ASP A 183 -14.48 7.69 13.33
CA ASP A 183 -13.23 7.31 14.00
C ASP A 183 -12.62 6.10 13.29
N TRP A 184 -11.30 6.11 13.08
CA TRP A 184 -10.59 5.04 12.35
C TRP A 184 -10.76 3.65 12.97
N ASP A 185 -11.04 3.57 14.26
CA ASP A 185 -11.24 2.33 15.03
C ASP A 185 -12.68 2.16 15.53
N LEU A 186 -13.61 3.03 15.12
CA LEU A 186 -15.02 3.05 15.52
C LEU A 186 -15.25 3.07 17.06
N ALA A 187 -14.35 3.73 17.78
CA ALA A 187 -14.48 3.82 19.23
C ALA A 187 -15.66 4.69 19.67
N ASN A 188 -15.90 5.83 19.02
CA ASN A 188 -16.92 6.79 19.42
C ASN A 188 -17.82 7.25 18.28
N ASP A 189 -17.37 7.18 17.02
CA ASP A 189 -18.10 7.66 15.85
C ASP A 189 -17.95 6.71 14.66
N ALA A 190 -19.03 6.46 13.94
CA ALA A 190 -19.06 5.69 12.70
C ALA A 190 -19.23 6.58 11.46
N GLY A 191 -19.27 7.89 11.62
CA GLY A 191 -19.64 8.78 10.54
C GLY A 191 -21.02 8.44 9.97
N ASP A 192 -21.15 8.40 8.63
CA ASP A 192 -22.39 7.96 7.99
C ASP A 192 -22.54 6.44 7.89
N ALA A 193 -21.51 5.70 8.30
CA ALA A 193 -21.50 4.24 8.41
C ALA A 193 -21.85 3.49 7.11
N TRP A 194 -21.44 4.00 5.97
CA TRP A 194 -21.69 3.36 4.68
C TRP A 194 -21.12 1.93 4.63
N LEU A 195 -19.89 1.74 5.09
CA LEU A 195 -19.24 0.42 5.14
C LEU A 195 -20.03 -0.58 5.98
N LEU A 196 -20.54 -0.14 7.14
CA LEU A 196 -21.26 -1.00 8.07
C LEU A 196 -22.67 -1.30 7.51
N ARG A 197 -23.36 -0.31 6.95
CA ARG A 197 -24.70 -0.49 6.34
C ARG A 197 -24.66 -1.46 5.16
N ASN A 198 -23.52 -1.56 4.48
CA ASN A 198 -23.31 -2.48 3.36
C ASN A 198 -22.70 -3.84 3.77
N GLY A 199 -22.61 -4.13 5.08
CA GLY A 199 -22.28 -5.46 5.58
C GLY A 199 -20.80 -5.85 5.48
N PHE A 200 -19.88 -4.90 5.27
CA PHE A 200 -18.45 -5.20 5.22
C PHE A 200 -17.89 -5.59 6.58
N THR A 201 -16.98 -6.55 6.59
CA THR A 201 -16.04 -6.78 7.69
C THR A 201 -14.79 -5.94 7.40
N ILE A 202 -14.27 -5.22 8.40
CA ILE A 202 -13.10 -4.36 8.28
C ILE A 202 -12.05 -4.87 9.28
N VAL A 203 -10.83 -5.08 8.83
CA VAL A 203 -9.71 -5.46 9.70
C VAL A 203 -8.52 -4.58 9.41
N SER A 204 -8.01 -3.89 10.43
CA SER A 204 -6.71 -3.22 10.38
C SER A 204 -5.69 -4.12 11.10
N LEU A 205 -4.64 -4.59 10.40
CA LEU A 205 -3.63 -5.52 10.92
C LEU A 205 -2.25 -4.87 10.92
N GLY A 206 -1.59 -4.83 12.10
CA GLY A 206 -0.22 -4.32 12.23
C GLY A 206 0.76 -5.08 11.35
N TRP A 207 1.54 -4.37 10.55
CA TRP A 207 2.48 -4.98 9.59
C TRP A 207 3.90 -4.42 9.70
N GLN A 208 4.06 -3.26 10.36
CA GLN A 208 5.34 -2.58 10.51
C GLN A 208 5.80 -2.56 11.96
N TRP A 209 7.10 -2.82 12.17
CA TRP A 209 7.71 -2.91 13.49
C TRP A 209 7.94 -1.54 14.13
N ASP A 210 8.18 -0.54 13.29
CA ASP A 210 8.59 0.80 13.68
C ASP A 210 7.43 1.78 13.87
N ALA A 211 6.17 1.30 13.90
CA ALA A 211 5.01 2.14 14.18
C ALA A 211 5.13 2.81 15.57
N ALA A 212 5.08 4.15 15.60
CA ALA A 212 5.22 4.93 16.82
C ALA A 212 3.86 5.41 17.36
N GLY A 213 3.87 5.81 18.64
CA GLY A 213 2.71 6.38 19.33
C GLY A 213 1.86 5.36 20.09
N GLU A 214 1.04 5.88 20.99
CA GLU A 214 0.09 5.08 21.77
C GLU A 214 -1.05 4.56 20.87
N GLY A 215 -1.47 3.32 21.11
CA GLY A 215 -2.54 2.67 20.34
C GLY A 215 -2.16 2.29 18.91
N ALA A 216 -0.92 2.50 18.46
CA ALA A 216 -0.48 2.06 17.15
C ALA A 216 -0.46 0.53 17.06
N LEU A 217 -1.07 -0.02 16.00
CA LEU A 217 -1.01 -1.44 15.67
C LEU A 217 0.39 -1.78 15.17
N ARG A 218 1.07 -2.68 15.89
CA ARG A 218 2.47 -3.05 15.63
C ARG A 218 2.60 -4.47 15.15
N PHE A 219 3.67 -4.68 14.41
CA PHE A 219 4.20 -5.97 14.04
C PHE A 219 5.42 -6.25 14.91
N SER A 220 5.40 -7.36 15.64
CA SER A 220 6.51 -7.80 16.49
C SER A 220 7.25 -8.92 15.79
N ALA A 221 8.44 -8.60 15.27
CA ALA A 221 9.32 -9.54 14.59
C ALA A 221 10.62 -9.75 15.34
N PRO A 222 11.28 -10.91 15.13
CA PRO A 222 12.62 -11.14 15.67
C PRO A 222 13.65 -10.24 14.99
N ILE A 223 14.78 -10.04 15.67
CA ILE A 223 16.00 -9.56 15.04
C ILE A 223 16.73 -10.71 14.35
N ALA A 224 17.62 -10.39 13.42
CA ALA A 224 18.47 -11.35 12.74
C ALA A 224 19.92 -11.27 13.24
N LYS A 225 20.56 -12.45 13.29
CA LYS A 225 22.00 -12.60 13.58
C LYS A 225 22.63 -13.60 12.62
N GLU A 226 23.79 -13.31 12.10
CA GLU A 226 24.49 -14.20 11.19
C GLU A 226 25.42 -15.14 11.98
N ASN A 227 25.11 -16.43 11.97
CA ASN A 227 25.85 -17.43 12.77
C ASN A 227 25.97 -17.03 14.26
N GLY A 228 24.91 -16.45 14.83
CA GLY A 228 24.88 -15.97 16.21
C GLY A 228 25.61 -14.64 16.46
N LYS A 229 26.25 -14.05 15.44
CA LYS A 229 26.94 -12.77 15.54
C LYS A 229 26.04 -11.62 15.14
N THR A 230 26.23 -10.49 15.80
CA THR A 230 25.57 -9.22 15.47
C THR A 230 25.83 -8.83 14.01
N ILE A 231 24.76 -8.54 13.28
CA ILE A 231 24.82 -7.95 11.95
C ILE A 231 24.87 -6.44 12.12
N THR A 232 25.83 -5.77 11.47
CA THR A 232 25.92 -4.31 11.42
C THR A 232 25.74 -3.81 9.99
N GLY A 233 25.30 -2.57 9.84
CA GLY A 233 25.13 -1.95 8.54
C GLY A 233 25.06 -0.43 8.62
N LEU A 234 24.89 0.21 7.46
CA LEU A 234 24.65 1.64 7.37
C LEU A 234 23.18 1.92 7.17
N LEU A 235 22.67 2.88 7.92
CA LEU A 235 21.31 3.39 7.80
C LEU A 235 21.35 4.87 7.49
N ARG A 236 20.41 5.33 6.68
CA ARG A 236 20.34 6.71 6.24
C ARG A 236 18.97 7.32 6.57
N GLY A 237 19.01 8.58 6.96
CA GLY A 237 17.82 9.43 7.07
C GLY A 237 18.09 10.81 6.49
N ASP A 238 17.02 11.55 6.23
CA ASP A 238 17.06 12.92 5.76
C ASP A 238 15.87 13.71 6.24
N LEU A 239 15.99 15.04 6.22
CA LEU A 239 14.91 15.96 6.53
C LEU A 239 15.17 17.32 5.88
N MET A 240 14.10 18.08 5.69
CA MET A 240 14.12 19.52 5.41
C MET A 240 13.24 20.21 6.46
N PRO A 241 13.83 20.83 7.50
CA PRO A 241 13.06 21.47 8.56
C PRO A 241 12.33 22.70 8.05
N SER A 242 11.23 23.07 8.69
CA SER A 242 10.47 24.30 8.45
C SER A 242 10.71 25.37 9.52
N LEU A 243 11.48 25.01 10.54
CA LEU A 243 11.92 25.92 11.61
C LEU A 243 13.32 25.51 12.08
N VAL A 244 14.00 26.40 12.81
CA VAL A 244 15.31 26.06 13.40
C VAL A 244 15.13 25.02 14.49
N MET A 245 15.84 23.89 14.37
CA MET A 245 15.83 22.80 15.35
C MET A 245 17.26 22.57 15.87
N PRO A 246 17.52 22.63 17.19
CA PRO A 246 18.85 22.35 17.72
C PRO A 246 19.24 20.88 17.64
N GLU A 247 18.23 20.00 17.56
CA GLU A 247 18.42 18.55 17.52
C GLU A 247 17.28 17.87 16.76
N ILE A 248 17.51 16.65 16.28
CA ILE A 248 16.53 15.82 15.59
C ILE A 248 16.59 14.39 16.12
N PRO A 249 15.47 13.66 16.18
CA PRO A 249 15.49 12.22 16.39
C PRO A 249 16.01 11.50 15.14
N LEU A 250 16.59 10.31 15.32
CA LEU A 250 16.99 9.43 14.21
C LEU A 250 15.77 8.77 13.53
N GLY A 251 14.64 8.73 14.23
CA GLY A 251 13.36 8.26 13.68
C GLY A 251 12.86 9.16 12.56
N HIS A 252 11.91 8.65 11.80
CA HIS A 252 11.30 9.42 10.73
C HIS A 252 10.40 10.52 11.27
N LEU A 253 10.65 11.76 10.85
CA LEU A 253 9.75 12.89 11.09
C LEU A 253 8.80 13.05 9.91
N ILE A 254 7.51 13.17 10.21
CA ILE A 254 6.49 13.52 9.24
C ILE A 254 5.58 14.59 9.84
N LEU A 255 5.41 15.71 9.13
CA LEU A 255 4.58 16.84 9.55
C LEU A 255 4.90 17.29 11.00
N GLY A 256 6.18 17.40 11.34
CA GLY A 256 6.65 17.80 12.66
C GLY A 256 6.51 16.74 13.77
N ASN A 257 5.97 15.55 13.46
CA ASN A 257 5.78 14.48 14.44
C ASN A 257 6.66 13.27 14.14
N ILE A 258 6.99 12.49 15.17
CA ILE A 258 7.69 11.22 14.99
C ILE A 258 6.73 10.23 14.34
N GLY A 259 6.99 9.91 13.07
CA GLY A 259 6.18 8.97 12.29
C GLY A 259 6.61 7.50 12.43
N GLY A 260 7.83 7.24 12.95
CA GLY A 260 8.36 5.89 13.10
C GLY A 260 9.51 5.83 14.08
N ALA A 261 9.65 4.68 14.76
CA ALA A 261 10.77 4.39 15.62
C ALA A 261 12.06 4.21 14.80
N GLU A 262 13.18 4.41 15.45
CA GLU A 262 14.52 4.33 14.88
C GLU A 262 15.26 3.06 15.28
N TYR A 263 16.26 2.67 14.47
CA TYR A 263 17.36 1.88 14.93
C TYR A 263 18.32 2.79 15.71
N PRO A 264 18.75 2.43 16.93
CA PRO A 264 19.73 3.21 17.66
C PRO A 264 21.11 3.16 16.98
N VAL A 265 21.91 4.21 17.12
CA VAL A 265 23.30 4.17 16.67
C VAL A 265 24.07 3.14 17.49
N SER A 266 24.73 2.20 16.80
CA SER A 266 25.46 1.12 17.48
C SER A 266 26.94 1.43 17.72
N ALA A 267 27.51 2.37 16.98
CA ALA A 267 28.92 2.79 17.07
C ALA A 267 29.02 4.31 16.90
N PRO A 268 28.81 5.13 17.97
CA PRO A 268 28.77 6.57 17.87
C PRO A 268 30.03 7.23 17.32
N ASP A 269 31.20 6.63 17.58
CA ASP A 269 32.51 7.16 17.16
C ASP A 269 33.01 6.60 15.82
N ASP A 270 32.19 5.78 15.13
CA ASP A 270 32.57 5.19 13.84
C ASP A 270 32.68 6.31 12.79
N PRO A 271 33.81 6.39 12.02
CA PRO A 271 34.02 7.43 11.02
C PRO A 271 33.04 7.39 9.84
N ARG A 272 32.28 6.31 9.69
CA ARG A 272 31.20 6.20 8.70
C ARG A 272 29.94 6.95 9.10
N ASN A 273 29.83 7.44 10.35
CA ASN A 273 28.77 8.33 10.79
C ASN A 273 29.02 9.72 10.20
N VAL A 274 28.15 10.13 9.27
CA VAL A 274 28.33 11.37 8.50
C VAL A 274 27.03 12.16 8.53
N LEU A 275 27.15 13.49 8.70
CA LEU A 275 26.08 14.45 8.53
C LEU A 275 26.44 15.39 7.38
N THR A 276 25.51 15.60 6.44
CA THR A 276 25.70 16.51 5.32
C THR A 276 24.54 17.50 5.23
N VAL A 277 24.77 18.62 4.57
CA VAL A 277 23.76 19.63 4.25
C VAL A 277 23.89 20.05 2.79
N ARG A 278 22.75 20.40 2.16
CA ARG A 278 22.68 20.96 0.81
C ARG A 278 21.48 21.90 0.70
N ASP A 279 21.52 22.79 -0.30
CA ASP A 279 20.48 23.82 -0.51
C ASP A 279 19.31 23.33 -1.37
N SER A 280 19.56 22.37 -2.25
CA SER A 280 18.55 21.81 -3.14
C SER A 280 18.79 20.32 -3.36
N ARG A 281 17.80 19.64 -3.93
CA ARG A 281 17.85 18.20 -4.21
C ARG A 281 19.02 17.83 -5.14
N ALA A 282 19.29 18.62 -6.15
CA ALA A 282 20.39 18.46 -7.09
C ALA A 282 21.70 19.13 -6.60
N GLY A 283 21.67 19.91 -5.52
CA GLY A 283 22.82 20.65 -5.00
C GLY A 283 23.90 19.75 -4.42
N PRO A 284 25.15 20.24 -4.39
CA PRO A 284 26.28 19.49 -3.83
C PRO A 284 26.11 19.30 -2.32
N ARG A 285 26.48 18.13 -1.80
CA ARG A 285 26.52 17.85 -0.37
C ARG A 285 27.76 18.45 0.27
N THR A 286 27.56 19.25 1.31
CA THR A 286 28.64 19.74 2.18
C THR A 286 28.66 18.88 3.45
N VAL A 287 29.79 18.25 3.74
CA VAL A 287 29.98 17.48 4.98
C VAL A 287 30.10 18.44 6.15
N ILE A 288 29.29 18.23 7.19
CA ILE A 288 29.37 18.96 8.45
C ILE A 288 30.45 18.28 9.32
N PRO A 289 31.49 19.01 9.76
CA PRO A 289 32.57 18.45 10.58
C PRO A 289 32.02 17.77 11.85
N ARG A 290 32.62 16.64 12.24
CA ARG A 290 32.16 15.88 13.42
C ARG A 290 32.24 16.69 14.74
N THR A 291 33.06 17.72 14.79
CA THR A 291 33.15 18.67 15.92
C THR A 291 31.89 19.52 16.09
N GLU A 292 31.10 19.71 15.02
CA GLU A 292 29.92 20.55 15.02
C GLU A 292 28.63 19.83 15.41
N TRP A 293 28.65 18.50 15.49
CA TRP A 293 27.46 17.72 15.82
C TRP A 293 27.80 16.49 16.68
N LYS A 294 26.81 15.98 17.42
CA LYS A 294 26.95 14.83 18.33
C LYS A 294 25.70 13.98 18.33
N PHE A 295 25.84 12.71 18.64
CA PHE A 295 24.72 11.89 19.07
C PHE A 295 24.36 12.26 20.51
N ALA A 296 23.41 13.16 20.66
CA ALA A 296 23.05 13.75 21.96
C ALA A 296 21.64 14.31 21.91
N HIS A 297 21.03 14.46 23.09
CA HIS A 297 19.73 15.03 23.32
C HIS A 297 19.79 15.99 24.50
N ALA A 298 19.09 17.12 24.43
CA ALA A 298 18.99 18.10 25.50
C ALA A 298 17.90 17.67 26.52
N VAL A 299 18.32 17.37 27.73
CA VAL A 299 17.43 17.04 28.86
C VAL A 299 17.61 18.11 29.92
N ASP A 300 16.56 18.81 30.29
CA ASP A 300 16.56 19.91 31.26
C ASP A 300 17.65 20.96 30.95
N GLY A 301 17.81 21.30 29.67
CA GLY A 301 18.80 22.27 29.18
C GLY A 301 20.25 21.78 29.18
N LYS A 302 20.49 20.52 29.55
CA LYS A 302 21.84 19.91 29.55
C LYS A 302 21.94 18.89 28.42
N LEU A 303 22.98 19.03 27.59
CA LEU A 303 23.27 18.08 26.51
C LEU A 303 23.77 16.74 27.09
N THR A 304 23.03 15.67 26.82
CA THR A 304 23.29 14.31 27.30
C THR A 304 23.53 13.38 26.10
N PRO A 305 24.50 12.46 26.14
CA PRO A 305 24.68 11.46 25.08
C PRO A 305 23.37 10.69 24.81
N SER A 306 23.06 10.48 23.53
CA SER A 306 21.88 9.74 23.08
C SER A 306 22.24 8.88 21.88
N ASP A 307 21.75 7.66 21.84
CA ASP A 307 21.88 6.77 20.69
C ASP A 307 20.72 6.95 19.68
N ARG A 308 19.82 7.92 19.93
CA ARG A 308 18.57 8.14 19.18
C ARG A 308 18.38 9.57 18.66
N HIS A 309 19.31 10.48 18.93
CA HIS A 309 19.20 11.88 18.52
C HIS A 309 20.53 12.39 17.98
N ILE A 310 20.44 13.36 17.07
CA ILE A 310 21.57 14.16 16.61
C ILE A 310 21.36 15.60 17.06
N HIS A 311 22.31 16.15 17.79
CA HIS A 311 22.41 17.56 18.13
C HIS A 311 23.39 18.24 17.20
N LEU A 312 23.04 19.40 16.66
CA LEU A 312 23.85 20.24 15.78
C LEU A 312 24.07 21.61 16.46
N ASN A 313 25.33 22.01 16.65
CA ASN A 313 25.68 23.25 17.38
C ASN A 313 25.03 24.51 16.78
N SER A 314 25.01 24.62 15.45
CA SER A 314 24.35 25.73 14.73
C SER A 314 22.83 25.61 14.59
N GLY A 315 22.27 24.44 14.98
CA GLY A 315 20.91 24.04 14.68
C GLY A 315 20.69 23.70 13.19
N PHE A 316 19.67 22.88 12.95
CA PHE A 316 19.18 22.53 11.61
C PHE A 316 18.35 23.72 11.08
N GLN A 317 18.69 24.26 9.93
CA GLN A 317 18.12 25.52 9.40
C GLN A 317 16.94 25.22 8.45
N PRO A 318 15.88 26.06 8.45
CA PRO A 318 14.73 25.91 7.58
C PRO A 318 15.12 25.88 6.10
N GLY A 319 14.45 25.02 5.33
CA GLY A 319 14.63 24.92 3.88
C GLY A 319 15.93 24.28 3.41
N LYS A 320 16.87 23.96 4.32
CA LYS A 320 18.07 23.17 4.00
C LYS A 320 17.76 21.68 4.07
N ILE A 321 18.38 20.89 3.21
CA ILE A 321 18.26 19.43 3.22
C ILE A 321 19.44 18.86 3.99
N TYR A 322 19.16 18.25 5.15
CA TYR A 322 20.12 17.51 5.94
C TYR A 322 19.99 16.02 5.67
N GLU A 323 21.12 15.36 5.55
CA GLU A 323 21.21 13.91 5.33
C GLU A 323 22.22 13.32 6.31
N TYR A 324 21.83 12.28 7.02
CA TYR A 324 22.67 11.61 7.98
C TYR A 324 22.77 10.11 7.66
N VAL A 325 23.99 9.58 7.74
CA VAL A 325 24.30 8.16 7.63
C VAL A 325 24.96 7.72 8.92
N TYR A 326 24.54 6.59 9.47
CA TYR A 326 25.11 6.08 10.72
C TYR A 326 25.08 4.56 10.79
N VAL A 327 25.94 4.03 11.67
CA VAL A 327 26.11 2.58 11.87
C VAL A 327 25.03 2.06 12.84
N VAL A 328 24.34 1.02 12.39
CA VAL A 328 23.28 0.32 13.15
C VAL A 328 23.62 -1.15 13.33
N ALA A 329 22.91 -1.81 14.24
CA ALA A 329 23.06 -3.23 14.54
C ALA A 329 21.72 -3.94 14.70
N ASP A 330 21.76 -5.29 14.62
CA ASP A 330 20.65 -6.18 14.90
C ASP A 330 19.38 -5.87 14.08
N PRO A 331 19.39 -6.10 12.75
CA PRO A 331 18.25 -5.80 11.88
C PRO A 331 17.01 -6.62 12.25
N VAL A 332 15.85 -5.98 12.21
CA VAL A 332 14.53 -6.63 12.36
C VAL A 332 14.15 -7.35 11.07
N VAL A 333 13.58 -8.55 11.16
CA VAL A 333 13.05 -9.31 10.01
C VAL A 333 11.73 -8.68 9.56
N ALA A 334 11.82 -7.45 9.02
CA ALA A 334 10.67 -6.60 8.71
C ALA A 334 9.79 -7.17 7.60
N GLY A 335 10.36 -7.90 6.63
CA GLY A 335 9.62 -8.51 5.51
C GLY A 335 8.54 -9.51 5.93
N GLY A 336 8.58 -9.99 7.20
CA GLY A 336 7.49 -10.75 7.80
C GLY A 336 6.15 -10.01 7.82
N GLY A 337 6.15 -8.68 7.73
CA GLY A 337 4.93 -7.87 7.59
C GLY A 337 4.12 -8.19 6.33
N PHE A 338 4.77 -8.53 5.21
CA PHE A 338 4.09 -9.02 4.01
C PHE A 338 3.41 -10.36 4.26
N ALA A 339 4.12 -11.27 4.92
CA ALA A 339 3.57 -12.57 5.27
C ALA A 339 2.41 -12.45 6.27
N ALA A 340 2.44 -11.50 7.20
CA ALA A 340 1.33 -11.26 8.13
C ALA A 340 0.02 -10.92 7.37
N ILE A 341 0.08 -10.00 6.40
CA ILE A 341 -1.08 -9.63 5.57
C ILE A 341 -1.56 -10.82 4.73
N ARG A 342 -0.64 -11.54 4.07
CA ARG A 342 -0.91 -12.74 3.29
C ARG A 342 -1.62 -13.83 4.10
N ASP A 343 -1.02 -14.19 5.22
CA ASP A 343 -1.44 -15.34 6.02
C ASP A 343 -2.72 -15.04 6.81
N PHE A 344 -2.94 -13.77 7.20
CA PHE A 344 -4.22 -13.36 7.77
C PHE A 344 -5.35 -13.43 6.74
N ALA A 345 -5.11 -12.97 5.50
CA ALA A 345 -6.09 -13.07 4.43
C ALA A 345 -6.46 -14.54 4.13
N SER A 346 -5.45 -15.40 4.06
CA SER A 346 -5.65 -16.85 3.89
C SER A 346 -6.40 -17.47 5.08
N TYR A 347 -6.06 -17.10 6.32
CA TYR A 347 -6.76 -17.53 7.52
C TYR A 347 -8.24 -17.14 7.49
N ALA A 348 -8.55 -15.89 7.16
CA ALA A 348 -9.93 -15.41 7.09
C ALA A 348 -10.77 -16.20 6.06
N LYS A 349 -10.17 -16.65 4.95
CA LYS A 349 -10.85 -17.41 3.90
C LYS A 349 -10.95 -18.90 4.16
N HIS A 350 -9.98 -19.49 4.84
CA HIS A 350 -9.82 -20.95 4.82
C HIS A 350 -9.85 -21.62 6.21
N ALA A 351 -9.62 -20.86 7.30
CA ALA A 351 -9.65 -21.45 8.63
C ALA A 351 -11.09 -21.59 9.16
N PRO A 352 -11.50 -22.77 9.64
CA PRO A 352 -12.86 -22.99 10.14
C PRO A 352 -13.16 -22.22 11.42
N ASP A 353 -12.13 -21.81 12.15
CA ASP A 353 -12.18 -21.06 13.40
C ASP A 353 -11.79 -19.58 13.22
N ALA A 354 -11.82 -19.08 11.99
CA ALA A 354 -11.45 -17.69 11.70
C ALA A 354 -12.29 -16.71 12.54
N VAL A 355 -11.59 -15.79 13.22
CA VAL A 355 -12.25 -14.73 14.00
C VAL A 355 -13.06 -13.79 13.09
N THR A 356 -12.62 -13.64 11.85
CA THR A 356 -13.27 -12.82 10.81
C THR A 356 -13.44 -13.62 9.54
N PRO A 357 -14.36 -14.62 9.51
CA PRO A 357 -14.53 -15.44 8.31
C PRO A 357 -15.01 -14.60 7.13
N ALA A 358 -14.43 -14.85 5.96
CA ALA A 358 -14.73 -14.11 4.75
C ALA A 358 -14.73 -15.02 3.51
N ALA A 359 -15.65 -14.76 2.58
CA ALA A 359 -15.63 -15.42 1.28
C ALA A 359 -14.61 -14.77 0.32
N ARG A 360 -14.31 -13.49 0.54
CA ARG A 360 -13.41 -12.65 -0.28
C ARG A 360 -12.66 -11.67 0.62
N VAL A 361 -11.39 -11.42 0.27
CA VAL A 361 -10.56 -10.45 0.99
C VAL A 361 -9.99 -9.42 0.02
N TYR A 362 -10.20 -8.14 0.32
CA TYR A 362 -9.66 -7.02 -0.42
C TYR A 362 -8.59 -6.33 0.42
N GLY A 363 -7.35 -6.30 -0.10
CA GLY A 363 -6.27 -5.52 0.50
C GLY A 363 -6.46 -4.04 0.17
N GLU A 364 -6.53 -3.21 1.20
CA GLU A 364 -6.68 -1.77 1.06
C GLU A 364 -5.49 -1.06 1.67
N GLY A 365 -4.93 -0.07 0.94
CA GLY A 365 -3.80 0.70 1.41
C GLY A 365 -3.70 2.08 0.78
N ILE A 366 -3.46 3.09 1.64
CA ILE A 366 -3.41 4.50 1.26
C ILE A 366 -1.99 5.02 1.47
N SER A 367 -1.41 5.72 0.47
CA SER A 367 -0.11 6.36 0.56
C SER A 367 1.02 5.33 0.78
N GLN A 368 1.71 5.34 1.91
CA GLN A 368 2.70 4.33 2.31
C GLN A 368 2.17 2.91 2.08
N ASN A 369 0.92 2.68 2.37
CA ASN A 369 0.29 1.36 2.35
C ASN A 369 -0.19 0.97 0.96
N GLY A 370 -0.52 1.94 0.11
CA GLY A 370 -0.64 1.73 -1.33
C GLY A 370 0.70 1.27 -1.93
N ARG A 371 1.83 1.87 -1.50
CA ARG A 371 3.19 1.42 -1.87
C ARG A 371 3.51 0.04 -1.31
N PHE A 372 3.07 -0.27 -0.08
CA PHE A 372 3.18 -1.61 0.49
C PHE A 372 2.47 -2.64 -0.38
N LEU A 373 1.22 -2.39 -0.80
CA LEU A 373 0.47 -3.32 -1.65
C LEU A 373 1.14 -3.49 -3.03
N ARG A 374 1.70 -2.43 -3.61
CA ARG A 374 2.51 -2.54 -4.84
C ARG A 374 3.74 -3.42 -4.63
N ASP A 375 4.46 -3.24 -3.52
CA ASP A 375 5.64 -4.06 -3.20
C ASP A 375 5.26 -5.50 -2.82
N PHE A 376 4.14 -5.71 -2.12
CA PHE A 376 3.55 -7.01 -1.81
C PHE A 376 3.31 -7.83 -3.09
N LEU A 377 2.70 -7.22 -4.11
CA LEU A 377 2.48 -7.85 -5.41
C LEU A 377 3.80 -8.11 -6.14
N TYR A 378 4.70 -7.13 -6.18
CA TYR A 378 6.02 -7.28 -6.80
C TYR A 378 6.84 -8.40 -6.18
N GLN A 379 6.81 -8.55 -4.87
CA GLN A 379 7.54 -9.56 -4.16
C GLN A 379 6.89 -10.97 -4.25
N GLY A 380 5.64 -11.06 -4.76
CA GLY A 380 4.92 -12.33 -4.96
C GLY A 380 4.19 -12.85 -3.72
N PHE A 381 3.89 -11.96 -2.75
CA PHE A 381 3.22 -12.38 -1.51
C PHE A 381 1.71 -12.66 -1.66
N ASN A 382 1.12 -12.52 -2.85
CA ASN A 382 -0.29 -12.88 -3.02
C ASN A 382 -0.53 -14.40 -3.13
N ALA A 383 0.52 -15.22 -3.20
CA ALA A 383 0.46 -16.67 -3.00
C ALA A 383 0.74 -17.00 -1.52
N ASP A 384 -0.19 -17.69 -0.85
CA ASP A 384 0.07 -18.24 0.48
C ASP A 384 1.04 -19.42 0.40
N GLU A 385 1.43 -20.01 1.53
CA GLU A 385 2.37 -21.14 1.55
C GLU A 385 1.86 -22.42 0.84
N GLU A 386 0.57 -22.48 0.55
CA GLU A 386 -0.08 -23.58 -0.21
C GLU A 386 -0.30 -23.19 -1.68
N GLY A 387 0.16 -21.99 -2.11
CA GLY A 387 -0.01 -21.47 -3.46
C GLY A 387 -1.41 -20.96 -3.77
N ARG A 388 -2.25 -20.72 -2.74
CA ARG A 388 -3.60 -20.15 -2.91
C ARG A 388 -3.55 -18.64 -2.96
N ILE A 389 -4.51 -18.04 -3.67
CA ILE A 389 -4.63 -16.58 -3.71
C ILE A 389 -5.02 -16.02 -2.32
N ALA A 390 -4.25 -15.09 -1.79
CA ALA A 390 -4.51 -14.44 -0.52
C ALA A 390 -5.54 -13.32 -0.65
N LEU A 391 -5.22 -12.30 -1.43
CA LEU A 391 -6.10 -11.15 -1.71
C LEU A 391 -6.80 -11.35 -3.06
N ASP A 392 -8.11 -11.26 -3.08
CA ASP A 392 -8.93 -11.36 -4.30
C ASP A 392 -9.01 -10.03 -5.04
N GLY A 393 -8.91 -8.92 -4.29
CA GLY A 393 -8.84 -7.56 -4.79
C GLY A 393 -7.78 -6.73 -4.07
N VAL A 394 -7.23 -5.74 -4.75
CA VAL A 394 -6.25 -4.78 -4.20
C VAL A 394 -6.65 -3.36 -4.58
N LEU A 395 -6.77 -2.49 -3.58
CA LEU A 395 -7.01 -1.06 -3.74
C LEU A 395 -5.78 -0.31 -3.22
N ALA A 396 -4.88 0.07 -4.12
CA ALA A 396 -3.67 0.81 -3.80
C ALA A 396 -3.85 2.29 -4.17
N HIS A 397 -4.17 3.11 -3.16
CA HIS A 397 -4.49 4.51 -3.33
C HIS A 397 -3.27 5.39 -3.10
N VAL A 398 -3.09 6.41 -3.94
CA VAL A 398 -2.08 7.48 -3.86
C VAL A 398 -0.67 6.96 -3.56
N ALA A 399 -0.32 5.87 -4.23
CA ALA A 399 1.00 5.24 -4.13
C ALA A 399 2.03 5.88 -5.09
N GLY A 400 1.56 6.54 -6.14
CA GLY A 400 2.41 6.92 -7.26
C GLY A 400 3.06 5.71 -7.91
N ALA A 401 4.29 5.83 -8.36
CA ALA A 401 5.09 4.73 -8.90
C ALA A 401 5.79 3.90 -7.81
N GLY A 402 5.71 4.34 -6.55
CA GLY A 402 6.58 3.89 -5.48
C GLY A 402 6.26 2.50 -4.91
N ARG A 403 7.31 1.91 -4.35
CA ARG A 403 7.32 0.81 -3.39
C ARG A 403 7.87 1.34 -2.06
N GLY A 404 8.63 0.58 -1.25
CA GLY A 404 9.15 1.12 -0.01
C GLY A 404 10.24 0.28 0.64
N SER A 405 10.78 0.79 1.74
CA SER A 405 11.77 0.10 2.55
C SER A 405 11.10 -0.91 3.50
N PHE A 406 10.42 -1.91 2.94
CA PHE A 406 9.58 -2.84 3.70
C PHE A 406 10.22 -4.21 3.92
N ASN A 407 11.08 -4.66 3.01
CA ASN A 407 11.73 -5.97 3.06
C ASN A 407 13.22 -5.82 2.74
N TYR A 408 13.93 -5.10 3.59
CA TYR A 408 15.37 -4.88 3.50
C TYR A 408 16.03 -5.15 4.85
N ARG A 409 17.30 -5.50 4.85
CA ARG A 409 18.12 -5.49 6.05
C ARG A 409 18.22 -4.05 6.56
N PHE A 410 17.85 -3.81 7.80
CA PHE A 410 17.63 -2.49 8.38
C PHE A 410 16.52 -1.69 7.67
N ALA A 411 15.42 -2.37 7.32
CA ALA A 411 14.25 -1.73 6.74
C ALA A 411 13.68 -0.65 7.66
N GLN A 412 13.26 0.47 7.05
CA GLN A 412 12.61 1.59 7.72
C GLN A 412 11.18 1.77 7.14
N PRO A 413 10.22 0.92 7.53
CA PRO A 413 8.88 0.93 6.93
C PRO A 413 8.16 2.28 7.04
N SER A 414 8.31 2.97 8.16
CA SER A 414 7.70 4.30 8.39
C SER A 414 8.33 5.42 7.57
N ARG A 415 9.53 5.23 7.02
CA ARG A 415 10.23 6.26 6.25
C ARG A 415 9.44 6.60 5.00
N ASP A 416 9.12 7.89 4.83
CA ASP A 416 8.35 8.35 3.70
C ASP A 416 9.25 8.88 2.58
N ALA A 417 8.72 8.85 1.36
CA ALA A 417 9.32 9.51 0.22
C ALA A 417 8.94 11.01 0.25
N GLN A 418 9.71 11.80 0.95
CA GLN A 418 9.65 13.27 0.86
C GLN A 418 10.17 13.73 -0.51
N PRO A 419 9.84 14.92 -1.00
CA PRO A 419 10.42 15.46 -2.23
C PRO A 419 11.95 15.44 -2.27
N THR A 420 12.58 15.42 -1.10
CA THR A 420 14.04 15.39 -0.95
C THR A 420 14.61 14.00 -0.68
N SER A 421 13.77 13.01 -0.33
CA SER A 421 14.21 11.67 0.08
C SER A 421 13.86 10.55 -0.91
N SER A 422 12.92 10.76 -1.82
CA SER A 422 12.54 9.75 -2.80
C SER A 422 13.71 9.26 -3.66
N VAL A 423 14.68 10.12 -3.91
CA VAL A 423 15.90 9.80 -4.67
C VAL A 423 16.79 8.77 -3.95
N PHE A 424 16.71 8.66 -2.63
CA PHE A 424 17.67 7.94 -1.81
C PHE A 424 17.12 6.71 -1.09
N PHE A 425 15.82 6.56 -1.02
CA PHE A 425 15.20 5.36 -0.47
C PHE A 425 14.78 4.43 -1.61
N PRO A 426 14.80 3.12 -1.40
CA PRO A 426 14.35 2.17 -2.41
C PRO A 426 12.82 2.23 -2.54
N THR A 427 12.29 3.37 -2.99
CA THR A 427 10.87 3.64 -3.18
C THR A 427 10.48 3.65 -4.66
N ASP A 428 10.96 4.64 -5.42
CA ASP A 428 10.60 4.82 -6.83
C ASP A 428 11.64 4.08 -7.70
N ILE A 429 11.56 2.76 -7.73
CA ILE A 429 12.50 1.87 -8.43
C ILE A 429 11.81 0.96 -9.43
N PHE A 430 12.48 0.72 -10.56
CA PHE A 430 12.02 -0.23 -11.59
C PHE A 430 11.78 -1.65 -11.00
N PRO A 431 10.75 -2.39 -11.47
CA PRO A 431 9.74 -2.04 -12.47
C PRO A 431 8.57 -1.22 -11.90
N PHE A 432 7.95 -0.41 -12.75
CA PHE A 432 6.84 0.47 -12.38
C PHE A 432 5.48 -0.02 -12.87
N THR A 433 5.44 -0.48 -14.13
CA THR A 433 4.22 -0.96 -14.82
C THR A 433 3.79 -2.34 -14.33
N ASP A 434 2.53 -2.67 -14.50
CA ASP A 434 1.97 -3.97 -14.13
C ASP A 434 2.46 -5.10 -15.06
N ARG A 435 2.70 -4.80 -16.35
CA ARG A 435 3.29 -5.70 -17.35
C ARG A 435 4.80 -5.51 -17.45
N PRO A 436 5.53 -6.53 -17.95
CA PRO A 436 6.97 -6.43 -18.17
C PRO A 436 7.30 -5.32 -19.17
N GLU A 437 8.20 -4.43 -18.77
CA GLU A 437 8.86 -3.43 -19.61
C GLU A 437 10.37 -3.65 -19.58
N LYS A 438 11.05 -3.23 -20.64
CA LYS A 438 12.51 -3.23 -20.67
C LYS A 438 13.04 -1.84 -20.34
N ASP A 439 13.85 -1.75 -19.30
CA ASP A 439 14.60 -0.53 -19.01
C ASP A 439 15.73 -0.35 -20.03
N PRO A 440 15.72 0.72 -20.84
CA PRO A 440 16.72 0.91 -21.88
C PRO A 440 18.12 1.24 -21.34
N VAL A 441 18.21 1.75 -20.09
CA VAL A 441 19.49 2.15 -19.46
C VAL A 441 20.21 0.93 -18.88
N THR A 442 19.50 0.12 -18.10
CA THR A 442 20.09 -1.07 -17.45
C THR A 442 19.97 -2.33 -18.28
N GLY A 443 19.05 -2.37 -19.26
CA GLY A 443 18.70 -3.55 -20.03
C GLY A 443 17.86 -4.57 -19.26
N GLU A 444 17.50 -4.28 -17.99
CA GLU A 444 16.65 -5.13 -17.15
C GLU A 444 15.21 -5.17 -17.70
N THR A 445 14.59 -6.34 -17.63
CA THR A 445 13.17 -6.51 -18.00
C THR A 445 12.40 -6.97 -16.77
N GLY A 446 11.25 -6.35 -16.50
CA GLY A 446 10.41 -6.73 -15.37
C GLY A 446 9.08 -5.99 -15.34
N GLY A 447 8.11 -6.60 -14.70
CA GLY A 447 6.78 -6.06 -14.41
C GLY A 447 6.42 -6.25 -12.94
N LEU A 448 5.55 -5.40 -12.43
CA LEU A 448 5.10 -5.46 -11.04
C LEU A 448 4.39 -6.78 -10.72
N LEU A 449 3.67 -7.36 -11.70
CA LEU A 449 2.84 -8.54 -11.51
C LEU A 449 3.51 -9.85 -11.97
N ASP A 450 4.76 -9.85 -12.40
CA ASP A 450 5.43 -11.03 -12.98
C ASP A 450 5.34 -12.26 -12.07
N ARG A 451 5.57 -12.09 -10.76
CA ARG A 451 5.54 -13.20 -9.79
C ARG A 451 4.14 -13.68 -9.50
N ALA A 452 3.21 -12.74 -9.30
CA ALA A 452 1.81 -13.08 -9.09
C ALA A 452 1.21 -13.80 -10.32
N ALA A 453 1.65 -13.43 -11.53
CA ALA A 453 1.25 -14.10 -12.77
C ALA A 453 1.86 -15.51 -12.88
N ALA A 454 3.14 -15.66 -12.53
CA ALA A 454 3.81 -16.97 -12.51
C ALA A 454 3.14 -17.94 -11.54
N ASP A 455 2.72 -17.48 -10.37
CA ASP A 455 2.02 -18.26 -9.35
C ASP A 455 0.50 -18.36 -9.62
N LYS A 456 -0.04 -17.68 -10.65
CA LYS A 456 -1.47 -17.62 -11.02
C LYS A 456 -2.37 -17.06 -9.92
N VAL A 457 -1.87 -16.10 -9.19
CA VAL A 457 -2.55 -15.43 -8.07
C VAL A 457 -2.70 -13.93 -8.28
N VAL A 458 -2.85 -13.48 -9.53
CA VAL A 458 -3.09 -12.07 -9.85
C VAL A 458 -4.49 -11.67 -9.39
N PRO A 459 -4.64 -10.70 -8.45
CA PRO A 459 -5.94 -10.23 -7.99
C PRO A 459 -6.57 -9.25 -8.99
N LYS A 460 -7.78 -8.77 -8.71
CA LYS A 460 -8.32 -7.54 -9.33
C LYS A 460 -7.65 -6.33 -8.66
N ILE A 461 -7.24 -5.33 -9.44
CA ILE A 461 -6.40 -4.24 -8.90
C ILE A 461 -6.92 -2.88 -9.34
N PHE A 462 -7.04 -1.95 -8.39
CA PHE A 462 -7.15 -0.52 -8.64
C PHE A 462 -5.89 0.18 -8.17
N PHE A 463 -5.18 0.83 -9.10
CA PHE A 463 -4.19 1.84 -8.80
C PHE A 463 -4.85 3.20 -8.99
N SER A 464 -5.05 3.93 -7.91
CA SER A 464 -5.61 5.28 -7.98
C SER A 464 -4.63 6.30 -7.45
N ASN A 465 -4.49 7.40 -8.20
CA ASN A 465 -3.65 8.53 -7.86
C ASN A 465 -4.44 9.83 -7.98
N THR A 466 -3.95 10.85 -7.34
CA THR A 466 -4.46 12.21 -7.46
C THR A 466 -3.47 13.08 -8.24
N SER A 467 -3.79 14.34 -8.46
CA SER A 467 -2.89 15.27 -9.15
C SER A 467 -1.54 15.39 -8.45
N TYR A 468 -1.53 15.29 -7.10
CA TYR A 468 -0.27 15.36 -6.34
C TYR A 468 0.72 14.24 -6.74
N GLU A 469 0.27 13.00 -6.96
CA GLU A 469 1.17 11.88 -7.22
C GLU A 469 1.96 12.02 -8.53
N TYR A 470 1.43 12.71 -9.51
CA TYR A 470 2.18 12.98 -10.75
C TYR A 470 3.35 13.94 -10.52
N TRP A 471 3.17 14.90 -9.63
CA TRP A 471 4.22 15.87 -9.27
C TRP A 471 5.11 15.37 -8.12
N GLY A 472 4.54 14.67 -7.16
CA GLY A 472 5.19 14.29 -5.91
C GLY A 472 5.68 12.85 -5.81
N ARG A 473 5.21 11.93 -6.70
CA ARG A 473 5.43 10.48 -6.59
C ARG A 473 5.64 9.79 -7.93
N ALA A 474 6.04 10.52 -8.97
CA ALA A 474 6.34 10.01 -10.32
C ALA A 474 5.24 9.09 -10.89
N ALA A 475 3.96 9.38 -10.62
CA ALA A 475 2.84 8.49 -10.91
C ALA A 475 2.70 8.11 -12.41
N ALA A 476 3.18 8.95 -13.32
CA ALA A 476 3.17 8.66 -14.76
C ALA A 476 3.86 7.33 -15.10
N LEU A 477 4.93 6.96 -14.37
CA LEU A 477 5.71 5.75 -14.64
C LEU A 477 4.92 4.44 -14.53
N ILE A 478 3.74 4.43 -13.87
CA ILE A 478 2.94 3.20 -13.78
C ILE A 478 2.18 2.86 -15.05
N HIS A 479 2.10 3.79 -16.01
CA HIS A 479 1.32 3.64 -17.24
C HIS A 479 2.01 4.20 -18.50
N VAL A 480 3.29 4.49 -18.43
CA VAL A 480 4.12 4.84 -19.58
C VAL A 480 5.29 3.88 -19.72
N THR A 481 5.84 3.77 -20.93
CA THR A 481 7.10 3.03 -21.14
C THR A 481 8.24 3.68 -20.37
N THR A 482 9.24 2.90 -19.96
CA THR A 482 10.35 3.39 -19.14
C THR A 482 11.17 4.52 -19.77
N ASP A 483 11.12 4.65 -21.11
CA ASP A 483 11.72 5.77 -21.85
C ASP A 483 10.81 7.01 -21.96
N GLY A 484 9.58 6.94 -21.41
CA GLY A 484 8.61 8.03 -21.39
C GLY A 484 8.05 8.45 -22.73
N LYS A 485 8.14 7.61 -23.77
CA LYS A 485 7.72 7.97 -25.12
C LYS A 485 6.34 7.49 -25.51
N HIS A 486 5.83 6.44 -24.85
CA HIS A 486 4.56 5.81 -25.19
C HIS A 486 3.75 5.48 -23.93
N ASP A 487 2.45 5.39 -24.09
CA ASP A 487 1.58 4.82 -23.08
C ASP A 487 1.83 3.30 -23.01
N ALA A 488 2.03 2.77 -21.79
CA ALA A 488 2.27 1.35 -21.57
C ALA A 488 0.94 0.56 -21.57
N PRO A 489 0.93 -0.68 -22.08
CA PRO A 489 -0.25 -1.53 -22.02
C PRO A 489 -0.56 -1.95 -20.58
N ILE A 490 -1.87 -2.00 -20.24
CA ILE A 490 -2.38 -2.36 -18.91
C ILE A 490 -3.02 -3.75 -18.97
N SER A 491 -2.86 -4.56 -17.92
CA SER A 491 -3.47 -5.87 -17.78
C SER A 491 -4.98 -5.81 -17.57
N ASP A 492 -5.73 -6.81 -18.02
CA ASP A 492 -7.19 -6.86 -17.91
C ASP A 492 -7.68 -6.83 -16.44
N ASN A 493 -6.86 -7.34 -15.52
CA ASN A 493 -7.14 -7.33 -14.08
C ASN A 493 -6.79 -6.00 -13.38
N VAL A 494 -6.30 -5.00 -14.11
CA VAL A 494 -5.86 -3.72 -13.57
C VAL A 494 -6.73 -2.59 -14.09
N ARG A 495 -7.04 -1.63 -13.22
CA ARG A 495 -7.58 -0.31 -13.58
C ARG A 495 -6.71 0.76 -12.96
N ILE A 496 -6.43 1.81 -13.73
CA ILE A 496 -5.70 2.98 -13.28
C ILE A 496 -6.65 4.17 -13.31
N TYR A 497 -6.74 4.87 -12.18
CA TYR A 497 -7.61 6.04 -12.02
C TYR A 497 -6.80 7.24 -11.54
N HIS A 498 -6.97 8.36 -12.24
CA HIS A 498 -6.44 9.66 -11.86
C HIS A 498 -7.59 10.59 -11.48
N PHE A 499 -7.64 11.02 -10.23
CA PHE A 499 -8.63 11.97 -9.74
C PHE A 499 -8.07 13.39 -9.82
N THR A 500 -8.62 14.18 -10.74
CA THR A 500 -8.10 15.51 -11.09
C THR A 500 -8.37 16.55 -10.01
N GLY A 501 -7.41 17.43 -9.76
CA GLY A 501 -7.51 18.52 -8.80
C GLY A 501 -7.48 18.10 -7.32
N LEU A 502 -7.49 16.80 -7.02
CA LEU A 502 -7.34 16.29 -5.67
C LEU A 502 -5.88 16.32 -5.22
N GLN A 503 -5.65 16.76 -3.99
CA GLN A 503 -4.38 16.61 -3.30
C GLN A 503 -4.25 15.21 -2.66
N HIS A 504 -3.14 14.92 -2.02
CA HIS A 504 -2.87 13.59 -1.42
C HIS A 504 -3.91 13.15 -0.38
N PHE A 505 -4.56 14.10 0.26
CA PHE A 505 -5.67 13.95 1.21
C PHE A 505 -6.70 15.05 0.98
N SER A 506 -7.86 15.00 1.64
CA SER A 506 -8.86 16.07 1.55
C SER A 506 -8.39 17.32 2.28
N GLY A 507 -8.44 18.47 1.64
CA GLY A 507 -8.20 19.76 2.27
C GLY A 507 -9.42 20.31 3.00
N PRO A 508 -9.24 21.39 3.80
CA PRO A 508 -10.34 22.03 4.52
C PRO A 508 -11.26 22.79 3.55
N PHE A 509 -12.52 22.92 3.94
CA PHE A 509 -13.46 23.82 3.31
C PHE A 509 -14.11 24.71 4.38
N PRO A 510 -14.14 26.04 4.21
CA PRO A 510 -13.54 26.85 3.12
C PRO A 510 -12.02 26.65 2.98
N PRO A 511 -11.46 26.94 1.77
CA PRO A 511 -10.01 26.75 1.53
C PRO A 511 -9.14 27.59 2.45
N GLU A 512 -8.16 26.96 3.09
CA GLU A 512 -7.19 27.60 3.99
C GLU A 512 -5.77 27.21 3.62
N LYS A 513 -4.78 28.01 3.99
CA LYS A 513 -3.37 27.63 3.91
C LYS A 513 -3.07 26.53 4.92
N GLY A 514 -2.17 25.61 4.56
CA GLY A 514 -1.61 24.63 5.48
C GLY A 514 -0.84 25.29 6.63
N LYS A 515 -0.38 24.48 7.58
CA LYS A 515 0.36 24.94 8.77
C LYS A 515 1.64 24.12 8.96
N GLY A 516 2.65 24.70 9.59
CA GLY A 516 3.93 24.02 9.86
C GLY A 516 4.59 23.58 8.54
N ASP A 517 4.95 22.31 8.42
CA ASP A 517 5.59 21.73 7.23
C ASP A 517 4.70 21.78 5.97
N LEU A 518 3.40 21.98 6.15
CA LEU A 518 2.40 22.09 5.09
C LEU A 518 2.07 23.56 4.73
N LEU A 519 2.79 24.55 5.24
CA LEU A 519 2.52 25.95 4.93
C LEU A 519 2.90 26.26 3.47
N GLY A 520 1.89 26.36 2.62
CA GLY A 520 2.01 26.71 1.20
C GLY A 520 1.84 28.21 0.92
N GLN A 521 2.30 28.66 -0.25
CA GLN A 521 2.06 30.02 -0.73
C GLN A 521 0.57 30.29 -0.96
N GLN A 522 -0.18 29.27 -1.35
CA GLN A 522 -1.60 29.33 -1.68
C GLN A 522 -2.44 28.51 -0.68
N PRO A 523 -3.76 28.78 -0.57
CA PRO A 523 -4.68 27.87 0.13
C PRO A 523 -4.67 26.46 -0.48
N GLN A 524 -4.97 25.46 0.34
CA GLN A 524 -5.05 24.06 -0.08
C GLN A 524 -6.28 23.78 -0.96
N SER A 525 -6.18 22.76 -1.83
CA SER A 525 -7.32 22.24 -2.57
C SER A 525 -8.35 21.60 -1.61
N PRO A 526 -9.60 22.09 -1.58
CA PRO A 526 -10.62 21.62 -0.63
C PRO A 526 -11.44 20.44 -1.15
N LEU A 527 -11.04 19.81 -2.24
CA LEU A 527 -11.87 18.82 -2.93
C LEU A 527 -12.05 17.54 -2.11
N PRO A 528 -13.29 16.97 -2.07
CA PRO A 528 -13.60 15.80 -1.29
C PRO A 528 -13.24 14.51 -2.06
N VAL A 529 -12.47 13.62 -1.46
CA VAL A 529 -12.12 12.32 -2.05
C VAL A 529 -13.06 11.18 -1.62
N LYS A 530 -13.77 11.35 -0.50
CA LYS A 530 -14.62 10.37 0.17
C LYS A 530 -15.56 9.61 -0.77
N TYR A 531 -16.29 10.31 -1.62
CA TYR A 531 -17.34 9.73 -2.48
C TYR A 531 -16.76 8.83 -3.58
N PHE A 532 -15.58 9.18 -4.08
CA PHE A 532 -14.88 8.39 -5.09
C PHE A 532 -14.32 7.09 -4.51
N TRP A 533 -13.72 7.14 -3.33
CA TRP A 533 -13.20 5.93 -2.68
C TRP A 533 -14.31 4.96 -2.30
N ARG A 534 -15.43 5.47 -1.82
CA ARG A 534 -16.63 4.68 -1.55
C ARG A 534 -17.11 3.93 -2.80
N ALA A 535 -17.21 4.64 -3.92
CA ALA A 535 -17.59 4.04 -5.20
C ALA A 535 -16.54 3.02 -5.69
N MET A 536 -15.24 3.25 -5.47
CA MET A 536 -14.21 2.27 -5.81
C MET A 536 -14.35 0.97 -5.01
N ILE A 537 -14.63 1.05 -3.70
CA ILE A 537 -14.88 -0.15 -2.88
C ILE A 537 -16.09 -0.91 -3.40
N ALA A 538 -17.19 -0.23 -3.68
CA ALA A 538 -18.39 -0.84 -4.26
C ALA A 538 -18.12 -1.47 -5.63
N ASN A 539 -17.36 -0.81 -6.50
CA ASN A 539 -16.97 -1.32 -7.81
C ASN A 539 -16.02 -2.53 -7.70
N MET A 540 -15.08 -2.53 -6.74
CA MET A 540 -14.21 -3.68 -6.49
C MET A 540 -15.02 -4.89 -6.04
N ASP A 541 -15.93 -4.72 -5.08
CA ASP A 541 -16.78 -5.79 -4.59
C ASP A 541 -17.64 -6.39 -5.72
N ALA A 542 -18.24 -5.54 -6.56
CA ALA A 542 -19.01 -5.99 -7.71
C ALA A 542 -18.14 -6.72 -8.75
N TRP A 543 -16.92 -6.25 -8.98
CA TRP A 543 -16.00 -6.87 -9.92
C TRP A 543 -15.55 -8.26 -9.47
N VAL A 544 -15.15 -8.41 -8.20
CA VAL A 544 -14.71 -9.71 -7.66
C VAL A 544 -15.89 -10.67 -7.47
N ARG A 545 -17.00 -10.18 -6.93
CA ARG A 545 -18.15 -11.02 -6.57
C ARG A 545 -18.94 -11.54 -7.77
N SER A 546 -19.19 -10.68 -8.75
CA SER A 546 -20.09 -10.96 -9.88
C SER A 546 -19.47 -10.71 -11.26
N ASN A 547 -18.16 -10.44 -11.31
CA ASN A 547 -17.45 -10.05 -12.53
C ASN A 547 -18.06 -8.84 -13.26
N THR A 548 -18.79 -7.97 -12.53
CA THR A 548 -19.31 -6.72 -13.07
C THR A 548 -18.15 -5.77 -13.27
N LEU A 549 -17.80 -5.48 -14.51
CA LEU A 549 -16.65 -4.62 -14.83
C LEU A 549 -16.80 -3.24 -14.19
N PRO A 550 -15.77 -2.70 -13.54
CA PRO A 550 -15.74 -1.34 -13.03
C PRO A 550 -15.67 -0.34 -14.18
N PRO A 551 -15.78 0.97 -13.91
CA PRO A 551 -15.44 1.99 -14.91
C PRO A 551 -14.11 1.71 -15.60
N PRO A 552 -13.95 2.04 -16.89
CA PRO A 552 -12.68 1.89 -17.57
C PRO A 552 -11.59 2.75 -16.92
N SER A 553 -10.33 2.39 -17.12
CA SER A 553 -9.20 3.23 -16.67
C SER A 553 -9.32 4.65 -17.22
N SER A 554 -9.07 5.66 -16.36
CA SER A 554 -9.15 7.08 -16.71
C SER A 554 -7.94 7.80 -16.12
N TYR A 555 -7.02 8.20 -16.98
CA TYR A 555 -5.73 8.82 -16.63
C TYR A 555 -5.14 9.55 -17.84
N PRO A 556 -4.29 10.57 -17.64
CA PRO A 556 -3.70 11.33 -18.74
C PRO A 556 -2.76 10.47 -19.57
N LYS A 557 -2.75 10.67 -20.90
CA LYS A 557 -2.00 9.86 -21.87
C LYS A 557 -1.09 10.70 -22.76
N ILE A 558 0.04 10.11 -23.13
CA ILE A 558 0.98 10.69 -24.09
C ILE A 558 0.32 10.81 -25.46
N ALA A 559 -0.32 9.73 -25.94
CA ALA A 559 -0.96 9.67 -27.25
C ALA A 559 -2.08 10.71 -27.44
N GLU A 560 -2.70 11.19 -26.37
CA GLU A 560 -3.78 12.18 -26.37
C GLU A 560 -3.27 13.60 -26.09
N GLY A 561 -1.96 13.78 -25.82
CA GLY A 561 -1.35 15.06 -25.45
C GLY A 561 -1.86 15.60 -24.12
N THR A 562 -2.40 14.73 -23.26
CA THR A 562 -2.89 15.07 -21.92
C THR A 562 -1.87 14.73 -20.84
N LEU A 563 -0.81 13.97 -21.18
CA LEU A 563 0.38 13.74 -20.37
C LEU A 563 1.60 14.23 -21.16
N VAL A 564 2.36 15.14 -20.58
CA VAL A 564 3.46 15.83 -21.26
C VAL A 564 4.74 15.85 -20.43
N PRO A 565 5.93 15.95 -21.08
CA PRO A 565 7.16 16.28 -20.36
C PRO A 565 7.03 17.60 -19.59
N LEU A 566 7.71 17.72 -18.45
CA LEU A 566 7.63 18.92 -17.60
C LEU A 566 7.98 20.22 -18.35
N GLY A 567 8.90 20.16 -19.33
CA GLY A 567 9.26 21.30 -20.18
C GLY A 567 8.12 21.80 -21.09
N ASP A 568 7.19 20.92 -21.46
CA ASP A 568 6.03 21.21 -22.33
C ASP A 568 4.75 21.53 -21.53
N TYR A 569 4.85 21.54 -20.19
CA TYR A 569 3.72 21.86 -19.31
C TYR A 569 3.33 23.35 -19.46
N SER A 570 2.11 23.59 -19.91
CA SER A 570 1.58 24.94 -20.16
C SER A 570 0.59 25.33 -19.07
N PHE A 571 1.02 26.22 -18.17
CA PHE A 571 0.17 26.76 -17.12
C PHE A 571 -0.09 28.27 -17.36
N PRO A 572 -1.33 28.77 -17.16
CA PRO A 572 -1.64 30.17 -17.38
C PRO A 572 -0.83 31.08 -16.43
N ALA A 573 -0.41 32.24 -16.94
CA ALA A 573 0.37 33.23 -16.17
C ALA A 573 -0.54 33.97 -15.17
N ILE A 574 -0.93 33.30 -14.09
CA ILE A 574 -1.79 33.87 -13.04
C ILE A 574 -0.95 34.81 -12.18
N PRO A 575 -1.35 36.09 -11.99
CA PRO A 575 -0.61 37.03 -11.19
C PRO A 575 -0.38 36.56 -9.75
N GLY A 576 0.86 36.65 -9.27
CA GLY A 576 1.25 36.24 -7.92
C GLY A 576 1.38 34.72 -7.73
N VAL A 577 1.31 33.92 -8.78
CA VAL A 577 1.45 32.47 -8.74
C VAL A 577 2.71 32.03 -9.47
N ASN A 578 3.66 31.45 -8.74
CA ASN A 578 4.87 30.87 -9.30
C ASN A 578 4.66 29.40 -9.65
N ARG A 579 5.23 28.98 -10.79
CA ARG A 579 5.22 27.57 -11.23
C ARG A 579 6.47 26.86 -10.70
N PRO A 580 6.37 25.61 -10.18
CA PRO A 580 7.55 24.82 -9.85
C PRO A 580 8.35 24.49 -11.12
N GLN A 581 9.67 24.49 -10.99
CA GLN A 581 10.60 24.14 -12.06
C GLN A 581 10.98 22.65 -12.03
N GLU A 582 10.61 21.95 -10.95
CA GLU A 582 10.95 20.56 -10.71
C GLU A 582 9.70 19.75 -10.32
N ALA A 583 9.63 18.50 -10.74
CA ALA A 583 8.74 17.48 -10.19
C ALA A 583 9.58 16.38 -9.54
N ASN A 584 8.94 15.44 -8.83
CA ASN A 584 9.67 14.34 -8.23
C ASN A 584 10.13 13.36 -9.31
N GLU A 585 11.41 13.01 -9.28
CA GLU A 585 12.07 12.11 -10.23
C GLU A 585 12.34 10.76 -9.56
N ALA A 586 12.10 9.68 -10.31
CA ALA A 586 12.70 8.39 -10.02
C ALA A 586 14.07 8.30 -10.69
N TRP A 587 15.00 7.58 -10.07
CA TRP A 587 16.38 7.48 -10.55
C TRP A 587 16.82 6.03 -10.63
N HIS A 588 17.76 5.74 -11.52
CA HIS A 588 18.53 4.49 -11.48
C HIS A 588 19.49 4.56 -10.30
N LEU A 589 19.17 3.85 -9.22
CA LEU A 589 19.93 3.90 -7.97
C LEU A 589 20.72 2.61 -7.77
N ASP A 590 22.00 2.73 -7.37
CA ASP A 590 22.85 1.61 -6.98
C ASP A 590 23.14 1.67 -5.48
N PHE A 591 22.54 0.73 -4.74
CA PHE A 591 22.77 0.55 -3.29
C PHE A 591 23.83 -0.52 -2.98
N GLY A 592 24.62 -0.95 -3.99
CA GLY A 592 25.66 -1.99 -3.87
C GLY A 592 25.22 -3.36 -4.42
N PRO A 593 26.13 -4.34 -4.42
CA PRO A 593 25.95 -5.57 -5.21
C PRO A 593 24.77 -6.45 -4.79
N ASN A 594 24.37 -6.40 -3.51
CA ASN A 594 23.32 -7.27 -2.94
C ASN A 594 21.99 -6.54 -2.67
N TRP A 595 21.81 -5.33 -3.22
CA TRP A 595 20.65 -4.53 -2.87
C TRP A 595 19.33 -5.13 -3.39
N ARG A 596 19.37 -5.88 -4.50
CA ARG A 596 18.19 -6.58 -5.03
C ARG A 596 17.77 -7.79 -4.18
N ASP A 597 18.68 -8.28 -3.35
CA ASP A 597 18.42 -9.29 -2.32
C ASP A 597 18.06 -8.66 -0.97
N GLY A 598 17.84 -7.33 -0.95
CA GLY A 598 17.43 -6.58 0.23
C GLY A 598 18.55 -6.14 1.16
N ILE A 599 19.81 -6.18 0.71
CA ILE A 599 20.98 -5.77 1.52
C ILE A 599 21.61 -4.51 0.92
N LEU A 600 21.34 -3.35 1.55
CA LEU A 600 21.86 -2.06 1.11
C LEU A 600 23.28 -1.85 1.65
N GLY A 601 24.28 -1.94 0.78
CA GLY A 601 25.70 -1.82 1.14
C GLY A 601 26.27 -0.41 0.97
N ILE A 602 25.61 0.46 0.20
CA ILE A 602 26.05 1.83 -0.12
C ILE A 602 24.98 2.81 0.32
N GLN A 603 25.37 3.76 1.20
CA GLN A 603 24.50 4.83 1.69
C GLN A 603 25.28 6.17 1.72
N PRO A 604 24.79 7.23 1.08
CA PRO A 604 23.67 7.24 0.12
C PRO A 604 24.00 6.42 -1.13
N PRO A 605 22.98 6.00 -1.91
CA PRO A 605 23.18 5.23 -3.14
C PRO A 605 23.94 6.05 -4.19
N LYS A 606 24.60 5.38 -5.12
CA LYS A 606 25.07 6.03 -6.32
C LYS A 606 23.88 6.34 -7.23
N MET A 607 23.87 7.53 -7.77
CA MET A 607 22.83 7.99 -8.68
C MET A 607 23.28 7.76 -10.12
N GLY A 608 22.43 7.11 -10.92
CA GLY A 608 22.55 7.00 -12.36
C GLY A 608 21.67 8.03 -13.07
N GLU A 609 21.17 7.68 -14.26
CA GLU A 609 20.26 8.54 -15.03
C GLU A 609 18.86 8.58 -14.39
N PRO A 610 18.15 9.72 -14.47
CA PRO A 610 16.76 9.81 -14.04
C PRO A 610 15.83 9.09 -15.03
N PHE A 611 14.69 8.60 -14.53
CA PHE A 611 13.57 8.25 -15.38
C PHE A 611 12.83 9.50 -15.84
N PRO A 612 12.09 9.43 -16.98
CA PRO A 612 11.37 10.58 -17.52
C PRO A 612 10.34 11.15 -16.55
N ILE A 613 10.25 12.48 -16.51
CA ILE A 613 9.24 13.22 -15.76
C ILE A 613 8.13 13.62 -16.73
N LEU A 614 6.92 13.14 -16.45
CA LEU A 614 5.70 13.48 -17.19
C LEU A 614 4.64 13.94 -16.19
N VAL A 615 3.94 15.03 -16.56
CA VAL A 615 2.90 15.65 -15.74
C VAL A 615 1.62 15.82 -16.54
N PRO A 616 0.42 15.79 -15.90
CA PRO A 616 -0.84 16.05 -16.56
C PRO A 616 -0.88 17.47 -17.14
N GLN A 617 -1.29 17.59 -18.41
CA GLN A 617 -1.47 18.89 -19.06
C GLN A 617 -2.78 19.54 -18.59
N VAL A 618 -2.78 20.87 -18.53
CA VAL A 618 -3.93 21.67 -18.10
C VAL A 618 -4.59 22.42 -19.25
N ASP A 619 -5.80 22.90 -19.02
CA ASP A 619 -6.55 23.79 -19.90
C ASP A 619 -6.17 25.27 -19.69
N ALA A 620 -6.88 26.16 -20.36
CA ALA A 620 -6.65 27.61 -20.25
C ALA A 620 -6.96 28.18 -18.85
N ASP A 621 -7.70 27.44 -18.04
CA ASP A 621 -7.99 27.78 -16.65
C ASP A 621 -6.97 27.24 -15.66
N GLY A 622 -6.02 26.43 -16.13
CA GLY A 622 -5.02 25.77 -15.30
C GLY A 622 -5.52 24.50 -14.61
N ASN A 623 -6.68 23.95 -15.01
CA ASN A 623 -7.22 22.70 -14.53
C ASN A 623 -6.81 21.54 -15.44
N GLU A 624 -6.56 20.36 -14.87
CA GLU A 624 -6.14 19.18 -15.63
C GLU A 624 -7.20 18.74 -16.66
N ARG A 625 -6.72 18.34 -17.83
CA ARG A 625 -7.58 18.08 -18.99
C ARG A 625 -8.20 16.69 -19.00
N ASP A 626 -7.57 15.70 -18.33
CA ASP A 626 -7.93 14.29 -18.43
C ASP A 626 -7.83 13.59 -17.06
N GLY A 627 -8.53 12.47 -16.92
CA GLY A 627 -8.72 11.72 -15.69
C GLY A 627 -10.19 11.70 -15.25
N VAL A 628 -10.45 11.31 -14.02
CA VAL A 628 -11.77 11.40 -13.39
C VAL A 628 -11.97 12.84 -12.92
N ARG A 629 -12.73 13.62 -13.68
CA ARG A 629 -12.94 15.05 -13.41
C ARG A 629 -14.11 15.24 -12.44
N LEU A 630 -13.79 15.79 -11.27
CA LEU A 630 -14.80 16.14 -10.26
C LEU A 630 -15.74 17.23 -10.80
N PRO A 631 -16.92 17.43 -10.20
CA PRO A 631 -17.83 18.50 -10.60
C PRO A 631 -17.18 19.88 -10.54
N GLU A 632 -16.30 20.13 -9.55
CA GLU A 632 -15.53 21.36 -9.36
C GLU A 632 -14.48 21.60 -10.45
N ILE A 633 -14.03 20.55 -11.13
CA ILE A 633 -13.12 20.64 -12.29
C ILE A 633 -13.90 20.78 -13.59
N THR A 634 -15.08 20.17 -13.68
CA THR A 634 -15.93 20.21 -14.87
C THR A 634 -16.68 21.53 -15.01
N VAL A 635 -17.10 22.11 -13.87
CA VAL A 635 -17.83 23.37 -13.75
C VAL A 635 -17.09 24.27 -12.74
N PRO A 636 -15.91 24.80 -13.14
CA PRO A 636 -14.96 25.35 -12.18
C PRO A 636 -15.31 26.77 -11.72
N LEU A 637 -15.04 27.05 -10.44
CA LEU A 637 -15.00 28.39 -9.82
C LEU A 637 -13.58 28.80 -9.44
N ALA A 638 -12.61 27.91 -9.67
CA ALA A 638 -11.20 28.10 -9.35
C ALA A 638 -10.29 27.26 -10.27
N THR A 639 -9.01 27.54 -10.24
CA THR A 639 -7.97 26.60 -10.64
C THR A 639 -7.56 25.77 -9.44
N TYR A 640 -7.47 24.46 -9.62
CA TYR A 640 -6.92 23.51 -8.66
C TYR A 640 -5.58 23.03 -9.21
N ALA A 641 -4.52 23.87 -8.97
CA ALA A 641 -3.20 23.58 -9.51
C ALA A 641 -2.58 22.37 -8.82
N SER A 642 -1.97 21.47 -9.59
CA SER A 642 -1.48 20.15 -9.16
C SER A 642 -0.27 20.21 -8.22
N TRP A 643 0.04 21.36 -7.66
CA TRP A 643 1.18 21.63 -6.79
C TRP A 643 0.91 22.87 -5.92
N ASN A 644 1.67 23.00 -4.82
CA ASN A 644 1.77 24.21 -4.01
C ASN A 644 3.25 24.42 -3.64
N LEU A 645 3.72 25.65 -3.69
CA LEU A 645 5.08 25.99 -3.29
C LEU A 645 5.14 26.34 -1.80
N ARG A 646 6.29 26.11 -1.18
CA ARG A 646 6.53 26.41 0.23
C ARG A 646 6.44 27.92 0.46
N ASP A 647 5.77 28.31 1.56
CA ASP A 647 5.77 29.70 1.98
C ASP A 647 7.21 30.14 2.31
N PRO A 648 7.65 31.35 1.92
CA PRO A 648 9.00 31.83 2.21
C PRO A 648 9.40 31.74 3.69
N SER A 649 8.45 31.85 4.62
CA SER A 649 8.71 31.79 6.06
C SER A 649 9.22 30.45 6.57
N ILE A 650 8.97 29.36 5.82
CA ILE A 650 9.44 28.01 6.15
C ILE A 650 10.66 27.57 5.31
N GLY A 651 11.23 28.50 4.54
CA GLY A 651 12.42 28.28 3.70
C GLY A 651 12.16 27.50 2.42
N ALA A 652 13.10 27.56 1.47
CA ALA A 652 13.05 26.92 0.16
C ALA A 652 11.75 27.24 -0.62
N PRO A 653 11.46 28.52 -0.93
CA PRO A 653 10.17 28.93 -1.51
C PRO A 653 9.94 28.43 -2.95
N ASP A 654 10.98 27.97 -3.62
CA ASP A 654 10.90 27.37 -4.96
C ASP A 654 10.60 25.86 -4.93
N GLN A 655 10.66 25.25 -3.74
CA GLN A 655 10.34 23.84 -3.54
C GLN A 655 8.86 23.65 -3.26
N ARG A 656 8.32 22.50 -3.66
CA ARG A 656 6.92 22.15 -3.41
C ARG A 656 6.70 21.76 -1.94
N VAL A 657 5.54 22.15 -1.43
CA VAL A 657 5.00 21.59 -0.20
C VAL A 657 4.62 20.12 -0.46
N SER A 658 4.89 19.25 0.49
CA SER A 658 4.48 17.84 0.39
C SER A 658 2.97 17.73 0.51
N PHE A 659 2.36 16.86 -0.31
CA PHE A 659 0.97 16.44 -0.22
C PHE A 659 -0.10 17.44 -0.65
N GLU A 660 0.23 18.72 -0.80
CA GLU A 660 -0.76 19.78 -1.06
C GLU A 660 -0.77 20.27 -2.50
N LEU A 661 -1.96 20.72 -2.92
CA LEU A 661 -2.25 21.44 -4.15
C LEU A 661 -2.66 22.88 -3.83
N SER A 662 -2.66 23.75 -4.86
CA SER A 662 -3.11 25.14 -4.72
C SER A 662 -4.56 25.31 -5.15
N TYR A 663 -5.34 26.01 -4.35
CA TYR A 663 -6.64 26.56 -4.71
C TYR A 663 -6.49 28.02 -5.11
N LEU A 664 -6.86 28.35 -6.35
CA LEU A 664 -6.69 29.68 -6.94
C LEU A 664 -8.05 30.16 -7.48
N PRO A 665 -8.85 30.89 -6.69
CA PRO A 665 -10.20 31.32 -7.09
C PRO A 665 -10.17 32.19 -8.36
N PHE A 666 -11.22 32.09 -9.18
CA PHE A 666 -11.37 32.98 -10.32
C PHE A 666 -11.75 34.40 -9.85
N PRO A 667 -11.39 35.45 -10.61
CA PRO A 667 -11.94 36.77 -10.39
C PRO A 667 -13.47 36.75 -10.41
N LYS A 668 -14.14 37.53 -9.55
CA LYS A 668 -15.60 37.54 -9.49
C LYS A 668 -16.23 38.18 -10.72
N THR A 669 -15.68 39.33 -11.12
CA THR A 669 -16.21 40.13 -12.24
C THR A 669 -15.16 40.34 -13.33
N THR A 670 -15.61 40.74 -14.52
CA THR A 670 -14.73 41.18 -15.62
C THR A 670 -13.82 42.33 -15.20
N ALA A 671 -14.34 43.29 -14.42
CA ALA A 671 -13.55 44.41 -13.91
C ALA A 671 -12.43 43.95 -12.96
N ASP A 672 -12.71 43.00 -12.07
CA ASP A 672 -11.67 42.41 -11.19
C ASP A 672 -10.60 41.67 -12.00
N ARG A 673 -11.03 40.91 -13.02
CA ARG A 673 -10.12 40.18 -13.92
C ARG A 673 -9.16 41.15 -14.63
N GLU A 674 -9.70 42.19 -15.23
CA GLU A 674 -8.92 43.22 -15.98
C GLU A 674 -7.98 44.01 -15.06
N LYS A 675 -8.49 44.41 -13.90
CA LYS A 675 -7.70 45.10 -12.88
C LYS A 675 -6.50 44.28 -12.41
N ASN A 676 -6.69 43.00 -12.23
CA ASN A 676 -5.66 42.10 -11.73
C ASN A 676 -4.76 41.53 -12.84
N GLY A 677 -5.12 41.71 -14.13
CA GLY A 677 -4.41 41.10 -15.25
C GLY A 677 -4.52 39.58 -15.31
N ASP A 678 -5.60 38.99 -14.76
CA ASP A 678 -5.82 37.53 -14.74
C ASP A 678 -6.24 37.05 -16.14
N PRO A 679 -5.55 36.07 -16.73
CA PRO A 679 -5.88 35.57 -18.06
C PRO A 679 -7.15 34.71 -18.07
N ARG A 680 -7.59 34.20 -16.90
CA ARG A 680 -8.76 33.33 -16.77
C ARG A 680 -10.04 34.13 -16.78
N LYS A 681 -11.11 33.57 -17.35
CA LYS A 681 -12.45 34.20 -17.30
C LYS A 681 -12.93 34.31 -15.85
N SER A 682 -13.57 35.43 -15.50
CA SER A 682 -14.23 35.63 -14.21
C SER A 682 -15.46 34.72 -14.06
N VAL A 683 -15.96 34.60 -12.82
CA VAL A 683 -17.20 33.86 -12.51
C VAL A 683 -18.37 34.43 -13.32
N ALA A 684 -18.52 35.76 -13.37
CA ALA A 684 -19.57 36.43 -14.14
C ALA A 684 -19.48 36.27 -15.66
N GLU A 685 -18.29 36.00 -16.22
CA GLU A 685 -18.12 35.69 -17.64
C GLU A 685 -18.42 34.21 -17.97
N ARG A 686 -18.49 33.35 -16.96
CA ARG A 686 -18.72 31.91 -17.13
C ARG A 686 -20.16 31.50 -16.93
N TYR A 687 -20.81 32.09 -15.95
CA TYR A 687 -22.14 31.73 -15.51
C TYR A 687 -23.02 32.95 -15.51
N ALA A 688 -24.24 32.81 -16.10
CA ALA A 688 -25.20 33.89 -16.11
C ALA A 688 -25.66 34.26 -14.69
N ASP A 689 -25.83 33.26 -13.85
CA ASP A 689 -26.25 33.38 -12.46
C ASP A 689 -25.97 32.06 -11.70
N ARG A 690 -26.39 32.00 -10.42
CA ARG A 690 -26.32 30.83 -9.58
C ARG A 690 -27.09 29.62 -10.15
N GLU A 691 -28.27 29.86 -10.73
CA GLU A 691 -29.11 28.83 -11.31
C GLU A 691 -28.43 28.15 -12.51
N ASP A 692 -27.76 28.92 -13.39
CA ASP A 692 -26.99 28.37 -14.51
C ASP A 692 -25.79 27.52 -14.00
N TYR A 693 -25.04 28.02 -13.00
CA TYR A 693 -23.97 27.25 -12.38
C TYR A 693 -24.49 25.95 -11.79
N MET A 694 -25.52 26.00 -10.92
CA MET A 694 -26.04 24.82 -10.23
C MET A 694 -26.64 23.80 -11.19
N ARG A 695 -27.30 24.25 -12.27
CA ARG A 695 -27.78 23.35 -13.32
C ARG A 695 -26.65 22.55 -13.96
N ARG A 696 -25.55 23.22 -14.33
CA ARG A 696 -24.35 22.56 -14.92
C ARG A 696 -23.68 21.64 -13.90
N TYR A 697 -23.55 22.08 -12.66
CA TYR A 697 -22.95 21.30 -11.59
C TYR A 697 -23.74 20.02 -11.29
N LYS A 698 -25.07 20.10 -11.20
CA LYS A 698 -25.95 18.93 -11.05
C LYS A 698 -25.79 17.94 -12.19
N ASN A 699 -25.69 18.43 -13.42
CA ASN A 699 -25.47 17.56 -14.57
C ASN A 699 -24.11 16.82 -14.45
N ALA A 700 -23.05 17.48 -14.01
CA ALA A 700 -21.76 16.86 -13.80
C ALA A 700 -21.80 15.78 -12.69
N VAL A 701 -22.53 16.04 -11.59
CA VAL A 701 -22.77 15.03 -10.53
C VAL A 701 -23.55 13.84 -11.06
N ASP A 702 -24.62 14.07 -11.87
CA ASP A 702 -25.43 13.02 -12.46
C ASP A 702 -24.62 12.14 -13.44
N ASP A 703 -23.73 12.74 -14.22
CA ASP A 703 -22.86 12.02 -15.15
C ASP A 703 -21.84 11.15 -14.40
N LEU A 704 -21.26 11.62 -13.29
CA LEU A 704 -20.40 10.81 -12.44
C LEU A 704 -21.13 9.61 -11.82
N ALA A 705 -22.36 9.81 -11.34
CA ALA A 705 -23.18 8.74 -10.79
C ALA A 705 -23.55 7.70 -11.86
N LYS A 706 -23.93 8.15 -13.06
CA LYS A 706 -24.23 7.29 -14.21
C LYS A 706 -23.03 6.46 -14.64
N GLN A 707 -21.84 7.02 -14.57
CA GLN A 707 -20.56 6.35 -14.86
C GLN A 707 -20.04 5.51 -13.68
N ARG A 708 -20.71 5.53 -12.53
CA ARG A 708 -20.34 4.83 -11.29
C ARG A 708 -19.02 5.32 -10.65
N TRP A 709 -18.64 6.58 -10.89
CA TRP A 709 -17.54 7.23 -10.17
C TRP A 709 -17.92 7.67 -8.76
N ILE A 710 -19.23 7.86 -8.53
CA ILE A 710 -19.84 8.10 -7.22
C ILE A 710 -21.06 7.21 -7.06
N LEU A 711 -21.49 7.01 -5.82
CA LEU A 711 -22.72 6.26 -5.56
C LEU A 711 -23.96 7.14 -5.76
N PRO A 712 -25.10 6.56 -6.18
CA PRO A 712 -26.35 7.32 -6.32
C PRO A 712 -26.80 8.06 -5.05
N GLU A 713 -26.54 7.47 -3.88
CA GLU A 713 -26.87 8.04 -2.57
C GLU A 713 -26.00 9.26 -2.21
N ASP A 714 -24.82 9.42 -2.79
CA ASP A 714 -23.90 10.53 -2.53
C ASP A 714 -24.20 11.79 -3.35
N ARG A 715 -25.11 11.70 -4.34
CA ARG A 715 -25.45 12.83 -5.23
C ARG A 715 -25.93 14.07 -4.48
N GLY A 716 -26.78 13.88 -3.45
CA GLY A 716 -27.29 14.98 -2.64
C GLY A 716 -26.19 15.78 -1.98
N ALA A 717 -25.27 15.08 -1.31
CA ALA A 717 -24.15 15.70 -0.61
C ALA A 717 -23.20 16.48 -1.54
N LEU A 718 -22.97 15.97 -2.77
CA LEU A 718 -22.18 16.68 -3.78
C LEU A 718 -22.91 17.91 -4.33
N VAL A 719 -24.23 17.85 -4.52
CA VAL A 719 -25.02 19.02 -4.93
C VAL A 719 -24.99 20.11 -3.85
N ASP A 720 -25.14 19.73 -2.57
CA ASP A 720 -25.02 20.65 -1.44
C ASP A 720 -23.61 21.27 -1.37
N ARG A 721 -22.59 20.51 -1.75
CA ARG A 721 -21.22 21.03 -1.88
C ARG A 721 -21.14 22.10 -2.97
N GLY A 722 -21.75 21.91 -4.13
CA GLY A 722 -21.78 22.91 -5.20
C GLY A 722 -22.43 24.24 -4.76
N GLU A 723 -23.48 24.20 -3.92
CA GLU A 723 -24.08 25.40 -3.32
C GLU A 723 -23.08 26.15 -2.42
N GLN A 724 -22.31 25.42 -1.62
CA GLN A 724 -21.30 25.98 -0.75
C GLN A 724 -20.14 26.59 -1.55
N GLU A 725 -19.68 25.92 -2.62
CA GLU A 725 -18.64 26.43 -3.53
C GLU A 725 -19.06 27.74 -4.18
N TRP A 726 -20.29 27.83 -4.69
CA TRP A 726 -20.83 29.06 -5.25
C TRP A 726 -20.87 30.19 -4.21
N ALA A 727 -21.41 29.90 -3.03
CA ALA A 727 -21.48 30.88 -1.95
C ALA A 727 -20.09 31.41 -1.55
N GLU A 728 -19.06 30.53 -1.50
CA GLU A 728 -17.69 30.93 -1.19
C GLU A 728 -17.07 31.77 -2.30
N ALA A 729 -17.20 31.36 -3.56
CA ALA A 729 -16.60 32.06 -4.70
C ALA A 729 -17.24 33.45 -4.97
N THR A 730 -18.47 33.70 -4.50
CA THR A 730 -19.21 34.95 -4.75
C THR A 730 -19.31 35.87 -3.53
N LYS A 731 -18.80 35.49 -2.35
CA LYS A 731 -18.66 36.38 -1.18
C LYS A 731 -17.85 37.60 -1.57
#